data_19b8a19861951be88c33b3fb15431113
#
_entry.id   19b8a19861951be88c33b3fb15431113
#
_cell.length_a   1.000
_cell.length_b   1.000
_cell.length_c   1.000
_cell.angle_alpha   90.00
_cell.angle_beta   90.00
_cell.angle_gamma   90.00
#
_symmetry.space_group_name_H-M   'P 1'
#
loop_
_entity.id
_entity.type
_entity.pdbx_description
1 polymer ?
#
loop_
_entity_poly.entity_id
_entity_poly.type
_entity_poly.pdbx_seq_one_letter_code
_entity_poly.pdbx_strand_id
1 'polypeptide(L)'
;MEDKKITMPAVALRGLTILPGMVQHFDISREKSIRAIETAMMGNQKVYLVTQRHPEQETPAVADLYQMGTISQIKQLVKMPGGIIRVMVEGEKRAALLTLFEEGPYLEAEVEEAPMQEEQLTDTVKEAMSRIVKEKLEEFGNANPKAVKDFIGSLLVITDLEQLLTQTANEFPWDFAVKQEMLECDYWSHLYDRIVYYLMRELEILMIKRDYQGKVKEHIDKNQRDYILREELKVIREELGDDSGTEDADGYMEQLEKLNADKETKEKIKKEIQRFKGMPGGSQEANVLRTYIETVLEMPWKKVSRDNQDIIHAKEILEEDHYGLEKVKDRVLEFLAVRALTKKGTSPILCLVGPPGTGKTSIARSVARALGKKYVRISLGGIHDEAEIRGHRKTYVGAMPGRIADAMRQAGVSNPLMLLDEIDKVSADYRGDVSSALLEVLDGEQNVKFRDHYLEIPLDLSGVLFIATANDASTIPRPLLDRMEVIEVSSYTENEKFHIAKKYLIPKQLERNGLTEEMLSFSDKALEKIIHNYTREAGVRNLERRIGEICRKAAREFLEKKKKTVHITEGNLQKYLGKEKITFENANEEDEVGIVRGLAWTSVGGDTLQIEVNVMPGDGKLQMTGQMGDVMKESAQIALTYVRSVADRYGVESRYFKEHDLHLHIPEGAVPKDGPSAGITMATAMLSAVTGKKVCASVAMTGEITLRGRVLPIGGLKEKTLAARMAHMKKVLVPDKNRPDMAEISKEITKGMESVFVKTMDDVVREAFV
;
A
#
# COMPACT_ATOMS: atom_id res chain seq x y z
N MET A 1 -16.37 -41.08 -29.01
CA MET A 1 -17.39 -40.06 -28.76
C MET A 1 -17.09 -38.94 -29.74
N GLU A 2 -18.04 -38.61 -30.63
CA GLU A 2 -17.86 -37.50 -31.57
C GLU A 2 -17.77 -36.23 -30.78
N ASP A 3 -16.67 -35.49 -30.90
CA ASP A 3 -16.49 -34.13 -30.34
C ASP A 3 -17.57 -33.23 -30.92
N LYS A 4 -18.63 -32.94 -30.14
CA LYS A 4 -19.69 -32.02 -30.53
C LYS A 4 -19.23 -30.61 -30.34
N LYS A 5 -18.43 -30.11 -31.28
CA LYS A 5 -18.15 -28.68 -31.41
C LYS A 5 -19.42 -27.99 -31.88
N ILE A 6 -19.80 -26.96 -31.18
CA ILE A 6 -20.99 -26.18 -31.46
C ILE A 6 -20.57 -24.72 -31.71
N THR A 7 -20.97 -24.19 -32.88
CA THR A 7 -20.76 -22.77 -33.19
C THR A 7 -22.03 -22.02 -32.89
N MET A 8 -21.94 -20.94 -32.10
CA MET A 8 -23.10 -20.12 -31.71
C MET A 8 -22.74 -18.67 -31.42
N PRO A 9 -23.75 -17.75 -31.45
CA PRO A 9 -23.54 -16.39 -31.01
C PRO A 9 -23.00 -16.30 -29.58
N ALA A 10 -22.04 -15.38 -29.32
CA ALA A 10 -21.41 -15.22 -28.02
C ALA A 10 -21.52 -13.79 -27.49
N VAL A 11 -21.61 -13.66 -26.18
CA VAL A 11 -21.62 -12.38 -25.47
C VAL A 11 -20.60 -12.41 -24.33
N ALA A 12 -19.70 -11.41 -24.33
CA ALA A 12 -18.75 -11.18 -23.27
C ALA A 12 -19.41 -10.37 -22.14
N LEU A 13 -19.55 -10.97 -20.96
CA LEU A 13 -20.18 -10.39 -19.78
C LEU A 13 -19.20 -9.59 -18.94
N ARG A 14 -19.64 -8.45 -18.40
CA ARG A 14 -18.87 -7.60 -17.52
C ARG A 14 -19.29 -7.80 -16.06
N GLY A 15 -18.39 -8.27 -15.21
CA GLY A 15 -18.65 -8.40 -13.77
C GLY A 15 -19.82 -9.34 -13.43
N LEU A 16 -20.12 -10.29 -14.31
CA LEU A 16 -21.18 -11.26 -14.15
C LEU A 16 -20.76 -12.61 -14.74
N THR A 17 -20.95 -13.69 -14.01
CA THR A 17 -20.79 -15.06 -14.46
C THR A 17 -22.11 -15.80 -14.32
N ILE A 18 -22.54 -16.47 -15.39
CA ILE A 18 -23.76 -17.29 -15.40
C ILE A 18 -23.34 -18.75 -15.19
N LEU A 19 -23.97 -19.38 -14.21
CA LEU A 19 -23.78 -20.81 -13.91
C LEU A 19 -24.92 -21.65 -14.50
N PRO A 20 -24.73 -22.95 -14.74
CA PRO A 20 -25.82 -23.84 -15.11
C PRO A 20 -26.95 -23.83 -14.08
N GLY A 21 -28.19 -23.75 -14.54
CA GLY A 21 -29.39 -23.63 -13.70
C GLY A 21 -29.66 -22.22 -13.14
N MET A 22 -28.77 -21.27 -13.37
CA MET A 22 -28.95 -19.88 -12.91
C MET A 22 -29.86 -19.10 -13.86
N VAL A 23 -30.88 -18.44 -13.31
CA VAL A 23 -31.76 -17.51 -14.06
C VAL A 23 -31.35 -16.10 -13.68
N GLN A 24 -30.89 -15.32 -14.66
CA GLN A 24 -30.40 -13.99 -14.42
C GLN A 24 -30.76 -13.03 -15.53
N HIS A 25 -31.00 -11.76 -15.19
CA HIS A 25 -31.13 -10.69 -16.17
C HIS A 25 -29.92 -9.75 -16.11
N PHE A 26 -29.52 -9.25 -17.27
CA PHE A 26 -28.46 -8.25 -17.42
C PHE A 26 -28.73 -7.33 -18.60
N ASP A 27 -28.08 -6.18 -18.58
CA ASP A 27 -28.24 -5.15 -19.58
C ASP A 27 -27.07 -5.16 -20.55
N ILE A 28 -27.36 -5.08 -21.85
CA ILE A 28 -26.35 -5.00 -22.91
C ILE A 28 -26.52 -3.68 -23.68
N SER A 29 -25.38 -3.04 -23.96
CA SER A 29 -25.30 -1.77 -24.71
C SER A 29 -24.33 -1.82 -25.88
N ARG A 30 -23.45 -2.83 -25.96
CA ARG A 30 -22.48 -2.99 -27.05
C ARG A 30 -23.20 -3.50 -28.29
N GLU A 31 -22.95 -2.85 -29.43
CA GLU A 31 -23.59 -3.19 -30.71
C GLU A 31 -23.38 -4.66 -31.11
N LYS A 32 -22.14 -5.20 -30.97
CA LYS A 32 -21.84 -6.61 -31.26
C LYS A 32 -22.61 -7.57 -30.36
N SER A 33 -22.77 -7.24 -29.07
CA SER A 33 -23.54 -8.06 -28.11
C SER A 33 -25.04 -8.03 -28.40
N ILE A 34 -25.57 -6.86 -28.78
CA ILE A 34 -26.97 -6.70 -29.20
C ILE A 34 -27.26 -7.56 -30.42
N ARG A 35 -26.42 -7.50 -31.45
CA ARG A 35 -26.57 -8.31 -32.67
C ARG A 35 -26.45 -9.80 -32.39
N ALA A 36 -25.53 -10.23 -31.49
CA ALA A 36 -25.42 -11.61 -31.08
C ALA A 36 -26.72 -12.15 -30.46
N ILE A 37 -27.33 -11.37 -29.56
CA ILE A 37 -28.59 -11.74 -28.91
C ILE A 37 -29.77 -11.73 -29.92
N GLU A 38 -29.85 -10.73 -30.80
CA GLU A 38 -30.88 -10.68 -31.85
C GLU A 38 -30.78 -11.87 -32.82
N THR A 39 -29.55 -12.23 -33.20
CA THR A 39 -29.32 -13.42 -34.04
C THR A 39 -29.68 -14.71 -33.33
N ALA A 40 -29.33 -14.85 -32.05
CA ALA A 40 -29.70 -16.01 -31.25
C ALA A 40 -31.21 -16.15 -31.11
N MET A 41 -31.95 -15.03 -30.95
CA MET A 41 -33.44 -15.03 -30.89
C MET A 41 -34.12 -15.42 -32.19
N MET A 42 -33.49 -15.15 -33.33
CA MET A 42 -33.98 -15.59 -34.64
C MET A 42 -33.70 -17.08 -34.91
N GLY A 43 -32.78 -17.67 -34.19
CA GLY A 43 -32.38 -19.08 -34.29
C GLY A 43 -33.00 -19.97 -33.20
N ASN A 44 -32.13 -20.71 -32.50
CA ASN A 44 -32.51 -21.66 -31.46
C ASN A 44 -32.64 -21.03 -30.06
N GLN A 45 -32.54 -19.69 -29.95
CA GLN A 45 -32.58 -18.91 -28.70
C GLN A 45 -31.43 -19.26 -27.72
N LYS A 46 -30.35 -19.87 -28.20
CA LYS A 46 -29.18 -20.19 -27.40
C LYS A 46 -28.03 -19.23 -27.68
N VAL A 47 -27.34 -18.86 -26.62
CA VAL A 47 -26.19 -17.96 -26.68
C VAL A 47 -25.12 -18.46 -25.73
N TYR A 48 -23.86 -18.35 -26.16
CA TYR A 48 -22.72 -18.59 -25.28
C TYR A 48 -22.35 -17.35 -24.50
N LEU A 49 -22.37 -17.46 -23.18
CA LEU A 49 -22.05 -16.39 -22.26
C LEU A 49 -20.70 -16.66 -21.59
N VAL A 50 -19.76 -15.76 -21.77
CA VAL A 50 -18.41 -15.86 -21.22
C VAL A 50 -18.02 -14.59 -20.47
N THR A 51 -17.41 -14.74 -19.30
CA THR A 51 -17.06 -13.62 -18.43
C THR A 51 -15.73 -12.99 -18.88
N GLN A 52 -15.63 -11.65 -18.80
CA GLN A 52 -14.39 -10.93 -18.99
C GLN A 52 -13.53 -10.97 -17.73
N ARG A 53 -12.20 -11.16 -17.89
CA ARG A 53 -11.24 -11.08 -16.79
C ARG A 53 -11.14 -9.66 -16.20
N HIS A 54 -11.21 -8.65 -17.08
CA HIS A 54 -11.15 -7.24 -16.74
C HIS A 54 -12.45 -6.53 -17.16
N PRO A 55 -13.39 -6.28 -16.22
CA PRO A 55 -14.70 -5.70 -16.54
C PRO A 55 -14.65 -4.31 -17.19
N GLU A 56 -13.54 -3.58 -17.00
CA GLU A 56 -13.37 -2.20 -17.46
C GLU A 56 -13.04 -2.09 -18.96
N GLN A 57 -12.65 -3.20 -19.58
CA GLN A 57 -12.23 -3.22 -20.98
C GLN A 57 -13.45 -3.18 -21.93
N GLU A 58 -13.46 -2.20 -22.83
CA GLU A 58 -14.61 -2.02 -23.74
C GLU A 58 -14.67 -3.05 -24.87
N THR A 59 -13.52 -3.41 -25.43
CA THR A 59 -13.41 -4.39 -26.52
C THR A 59 -12.47 -5.52 -26.09
N PRO A 60 -12.99 -6.58 -25.44
CA PRO A 60 -12.16 -7.69 -24.99
C PRO A 60 -11.70 -8.55 -26.19
N ALA A 61 -10.42 -8.88 -26.21
CA ALA A 61 -9.85 -9.92 -27.07
C ALA A 61 -10.04 -11.31 -26.42
N VAL A 62 -9.74 -12.38 -27.16
CA VAL A 62 -9.84 -13.75 -26.64
C VAL A 62 -9.05 -13.94 -25.33
N ALA A 63 -7.87 -13.33 -25.22
CA ALA A 63 -7.04 -13.42 -24.02
C ALA A 63 -7.66 -12.76 -22.77
N ASP A 64 -8.60 -11.84 -22.96
CA ASP A 64 -9.29 -11.12 -21.90
C ASP A 64 -10.54 -11.85 -21.39
N LEU A 65 -10.87 -12.98 -21.98
CA LEU A 65 -12.00 -13.83 -21.60
C LEU A 65 -11.54 -15.01 -20.76
N TYR A 66 -12.43 -15.51 -19.94
CA TYR A 66 -12.22 -16.81 -19.31
C TYR A 66 -12.42 -17.92 -20.34
N GLN A 67 -11.77 -19.06 -20.12
CA GLN A 67 -11.88 -20.20 -21.05
C GLN A 67 -13.19 -20.98 -20.87
N MET A 68 -13.77 -20.92 -19.68
CA MET A 68 -15.03 -21.60 -19.37
C MET A 68 -16.16 -20.58 -19.33
N GLY A 69 -17.24 -20.89 -20.06
CA GLY A 69 -18.48 -20.11 -20.07
C GLY A 69 -19.69 -21.01 -20.02
N THR A 70 -20.87 -20.46 -20.29
CA THR A 70 -22.15 -21.18 -20.17
C THR A 70 -22.99 -21.00 -21.42
N ILE A 71 -23.43 -22.11 -22.01
CA ILE A 71 -24.48 -22.12 -23.02
C ILE A 71 -25.78 -21.82 -22.29
N SER A 72 -26.44 -20.74 -22.68
CA SER A 72 -27.64 -20.24 -22.00
C SER A 72 -28.81 -20.08 -22.95
N GLN A 73 -30.01 -20.36 -22.45
CA GLN A 73 -31.28 -20.14 -23.16
C GLN A 73 -31.79 -18.72 -22.88
N ILE A 74 -32.10 -17.96 -23.91
CA ILE A 74 -32.72 -16.65 -23.78
C ILE A 74 -34.21 -16.84 -23.48
N LYS A 75 -34.69 -16.37 -22.35
CA LYS A 75 -36.11 -16.47 -21.93
C LYS A 75 -36.90 -15.23 -22.28
N GLN A 76 -36.31 -14.06 -22.13
CA GLN A 76 -37.02 -12.80 -22.38
C GLN A 76 -36.05 -11.72 -22.83
N LEU A 77 -36.53 -10.83 -23.71
CA LEU A 77 -35.81 -9.67 -24.19
C LEU A 77 -36.71 -8.43 -24.09
N VAL A 78 -36.19 -7.37 -23.47
CA VAL A 78 -36.92 -6.11 -23.28
C VAL A 78 -36.01 -4.95 -23.77
N LYS A 79 -36.53 -4.19 -24.78
CA LYS A 79 -35.82 -2.99 -25.26
C LYS A 79 -36.10 -1.83 -24.31
N MET A 80 -35.04 -1.22 -23.80
CA MET A 80 -35.07 -0.10 -22.88
C MET A 80 -34.75 1.22 -23.60
N PRO A 81 -35.15 2.37 -23.06
CA PRO A 81 -34.75 3.68 -23.62
C PRO A 81 -33.22 3.82 -23.65
N GLY A 82 -32.69 4.49 -24.69
CA GLY A 82 -31.24 4.71 -24.83
C GLY A 82 -30.48 3.59 -25.55
N GLY A 83 -31.18 2.67 -26.23
CA GLY A 83 -30.51 1.60 -27.02
C GLY A 83 -30.00 0.43 -26.18
N ILE A 84 -30.35 0.36 -24.91
CA ILE A 84 -30.02 -0.74 -24.00
C ILE A 84 -31.04 -1.86 -24.16
N ILE A 85 -30.57 -3.10 -24.19
CA ILE A 85 -31.45 -4.28 -24.19
C ILE A 85 -31.25 -5.04 -22.89
N ARG A 86 -32.31 -5.28 -22.16
CA ARG A 86 -32.37 -6.17 -21.00
C ARG A 86 -32.71 -7.57 -21.45
N VAL A 87 -31.82 -8.49 -21.12
CA VAL A 87 -31.98 -9.90 -21.51
C VAL A 87 -32.11 -10.73 -20.24
N MET A 88 -33.09 -11.64 -20.20
CA MET A 88 -33.20 -12.66 -19.17
C MET A 88 -32.78 -14.01 -19.78
N VAL A 89 -31.82 -14.65 -19.13
CA VAL A 89 -31.27 -15.95 -19.58
C VAL A 89 -31.36 -16.98 -18.47
N GLU A 90 -31.41 -18.24 -18.89
CA GLU A 90 -31.19 -19.39 -18.03
C GLU A 90 -29.94 -20.14 -18.49
N GLY A 91 -28.95 -20.32 -17.63
CA GLY A 91 -27.78 -21.14 -17.93
C GLY A 91 -28.16 -22.62 -18.08
N GLU A 92 -27.81 -23.24 -19.19
CA GLU A 92 -28.13 -24.66 -19.41
C GLU A 92 -26.94 -25.57 -19.14
N LYS A 93 -25.82 -25.30 -19.80
CA LYS A 93 -24.64 -26.16 -19.77
C LYS A 93 -23.34 -25.36 -19.73
N ARG A 94 -22.37 -25.85 -18.99
CA ARG A 94 -21.02 -25.31 -19.08
C ARG A 94 -20.34 -25.77 -20.38
N ALA A 95 -19.54 -24.90 -20.97
CA ALA A 95 -18.82 -25.19 -22.20
C ALA A 95 -17.48 -24.45 -22.21
N ALA A 96 -16.47 -25.11 -22.78
CA ALA A 96 -15.15 -24.53 -22.99
C ALA A 96 -15.12 -23.74 -24.31
N LEU A 97 -14.50 -22.57 -24.28
CA LEU A 97 -14.27 -21.75 -25.45
C LEU A 97 -13.06 -22.30 -26.23
N LEU A 98 -13.28 -22.77 -27.46
CA LEU A 98 -12.22 -23.25 -28.32
C LEU A 98 -11.70 -22.12 -29.22
N THR A 99 -12.61 -21.43 -29.92
CA THR A 99 -12.29 -20.35 -30.85
C THR A 99 -13.32 -19.26 -30.76
N LEU A 100 -12.90 -18.00 -30.81
CA LEU A 100 -13.77 -16.83 -30.91
C LEU A 100 -13.54 -16.16 -32.26
N PHE A 101 -14.62 -15.98 -33.04
CA PHE A 101 -14.59 -15.28 -34.33
C PHE A 101 -15.02 -13.82 -34.12
N GLU A 102 -14.08 -12.91 -34.31
CA GLU A 102 -14.28 -11.46 -34.02
C GLU A 102 -14.56 -10.62 -35.28
N GLU A 103 -14.32 -11.16 -36.49
CA GLU A 103 -14.42 -10.43 -37.76
C GLU A 103 -15.84 -10.21 -38.25
N GLY A 104 -16.84 -10.88 -37.62
CA GLY A 104 -18.24 -10.80 -37.98
C GLY A 104 -18.98 -9.59 -37.40
N PRO A 105 -20.28 -9.42 -37.77
CA PRO A 105 -21.14 -8.36 -37.23
C PRO A 105 -21.45 -8.54 -35.74
N TYR A 106 -21.18 -9.70 -35.16
CA TYR A 106 -21.29 -10.06 -33.76
C TYR A 106 -20.18 -11.08 -33.40
N LEU A 107 -19.99 -11.34 -32.10
CA LEU A 107 -19.07 -12.36 -31.65
C LEU A 107 -19.70 -13.74 -31.81
N GLU A 108 -18.99 -14.64 -32.45
CA GLU A 108 -19.39 -16.04 -32.62
C GLU A 108 -18.33 -16.93 -31.98
N ALA A 109 -18.75 -17.93 -31.20
CA ALA A 109 -17.85 -18.82 -30.50
C ALA A 109 -18.03 -20.27 -30.96
N GLU A 110 -16.92 -20.94 -31.24
CA GLU A 110 -16.85 -22.39 -31.31
C GLU A 110 -16.58 -22.91 -29.89
N VAL A 111 -17.52 -23.70 -29.36
CA VAL A 111 -17.47 -24.18 -27.96
C VAL A 111 -17.65 -25.70 -27.92
N GLU A 112 -17.12 -26.28 -26.87
CA GLU A 112 -17.26 -27.73 -26.57
C GLU A 112 -17.96 -27.88 -25.22
N GLU A 113 -19.02 -28.70 -25.15
CA GLU A 113 -19.70 -28.97 -23.89
C GLU A 113 -18.73 -29.65 -22.92
N ALA A 114 -18.59 -29.11 -21.73
CA ALA A 114 -17.69 -29.59 -20.69
C ALA A 114 -18.51 -29.96 -19.42
N PRO A 115 -19.22 -31.10 -19.42
CA PRO A 115 -19.94 -31.53 -18.23
C PRO A 115 -19.00 -31.84 -17.08
N MET A 116 -19.53 -31.81 -15.84
CA MET A 116 -18.76 -32.31 -14.69
C MET A 116 -18.32 -33.76 -14.95
N GLN A 117 -17.07 -34.05 -14.62
CA GLN A 117 -16.51 -35.40 -14.82
C GLN A 117 -17.07 -36.36 -13.77
N GLU A 118 -17.29 -37.61 -14.19
CA GLU A 118 -17.73 -38.67 -13.28
C GLU A 118 -16.64 -38.95 -12.23
N GLU A 119 -17.05 -38.92 -10.97
CA GLU A 119 -16.20 -39.17 -9.82
C GLU A 119 -16.79 -40.33 -8.96
N GLN A 120 -15.95 -41.29 -8.56
CA GLN A 120 -16.42 -42.39 -7.72
C GLN A 120 -16.54 -41.98 -6.24
N LEU A 121 -17.52 -41.13 -5.95
CA LEU A 121 -17.89 -40.80 -4.58
C LEU A 121 -18.86 -41.82 -4.00
N THR A 122 -18.50 -42.43 -2.87
CA THR A 122 -19.42 -43.35 -2.17
C THR A 122 -20.59 -42.56 -1.57
N ASP A 123 -21.73 -43.20 -1.43
CA ASP A 123 -22.94 -42.55 -0.85
C ASP A 123 -22.66 -41.94 0.53
N THR A 124 -21.82 -42.62 1.33
CA THR A 124 -21.39 -42.10 2.65
C THR A 124 -20.59 -40.80 2.54
N VAL A 125 -19.74 -40.67 1.53
CA VAL A 125 -18.96 -39.44 1.27
C VAL A 125 -19.90 -38.32 0.80
N LYS A 126 -20.81 -38.62 -0.14
CA LYS A 126 -21.81 -37.65 -0.61
C LYS A 126 -22.71 -37.13 0.54
N GLU A 127 -23.12 -38.03 1.42
CA GLU A 127 -23.91 -37.66 2.61
C GLU A 127 -23.12 -36.79 3.59
N ALA A 128 -21.85 -37.13 3.84
CA ALA A 128 -20.98 -36.32 4.71
C ALA A 128 -20.75 -34.90 4.15
N MET A 129 -20.46 -34.79 2.85
CA MET A 129 -20.30 -33.51 2.16
C MET A 129 -21.57 -32.67 2.25
N SER A 130 -22.74 -33.28 1.98
CA SER A 130 -24.04 -32.60 2.08
C SER A 130 -24.31 -32.07 3.49
N ARG A 131 -24.00 -32.87 4.53
CA ARG A 131 -24.16 -32.45 5.93
C ARG A 131 -23.26 -31.25 6.28
N ILE A 132 -22.02 -31.26 5.84
CA ILE A 132 -21.08 -30.16 6.11
C ILE A 132 -21.55 -28.86 5.43
N VAL A 133 -21.98 -28.92 4.16
CA VAL A 133 -22.50 -27.73 3.47
C VAL A 133 -23.74 -27.20 4.18
N LYS A 134 -24.67 -28.07 4.58
CA LYS A 134 -25.87 -27.66 5.32
C LYS A 134 -25.56 -27.06 6.68
N GLU A 135 -24.62 -27.64 7.42
CA GLU A 135 -24.15 -27.09 8.70
C GLU A 135 -23.60 -25.68 8.50
N LYS A 136 -22.77 -25.45 7.48
CA LYS A 136 -22.23 -24.09 7.21
C LYS A 136 -23.28 -23.12 6.73
N LEU A 137 -24.27 -23.54 5.97
CA LEU A 137 -25.43 -22.75 5.60
C LEU A 137 -26.29 -22.39 6.82
N GLU A 138 -26.51 -23.30 7.75
CA GLU A 138 -27.20 -23.05 9.02
C GLU A 138 -26.44 -22.06 9.91
N GLU A 139 -25.10 -22.24 10.05
CA GLU A 139 -24.25 -21.29 10.76
C GLU A 139 -24.36 -19.87 10.16
N PHE A 140 -24.32 -19.77 8.83
CA PHE A 140 -24.49 -18.49 8.13
C PHE A 140 -25.88 -17.91 8.34
N GLY A 141 -26.93 -18.74 8.27
CA GLY A 141 -28.31 -18.35 8.54
C GLY A 141 -28.50 -17.82 9.96
N ASN A 142 -27.90 -18.47 10.97
CA ASN A 142 -27.92 -18.01 12.34
C ASN A 142 -27.20 -16.68 12.53
N ALA A 143 -26.13 -16.45 11.77
CA ALA A 143 -25.41 -15.18 11.77
C ALA A 143 -26.12 -14.08 10.98
N ASN A 144 -26.93 -14.44 9.95
CA ASN A 144 -27.70 -13.55 9.08
C ASN A 144 -29.13 -14.03 8.89
N PRO A 145 -30.04 -13.77 9.85
CA PRO A 145 -31.44 -14.27 9.79
C PRO A 145 -32.25 -13.79 8.56
N LYS A 146 -31.82 -12.73 7.89
CA LYS A 146 -32.45 -12.26 6.67
C LYS A 146 -32.19 -13.25 5.51
N ALA A 147 -30.97 -13.75 5.38
CA ALA A 147 -30.61 -14.72 4.36
C ALA A 147 -31.39 -16.05 4.47
N VAL A 148 -31.84 -16.44 5.68
CA VAL A 148 -32.67 -17.64 5.87
C VAL A 148 -34.00 -17.51 5.16
N LYS A 149 -34.63 -16.33 5.20
CA LYS A 149 -35.90 -16.06 4.52
C LYS A 149 -35.72 -15.91 3.00
N ASP A 150 -34.58 -15.36 2.59
CA ASP A 150 -34.36 -15.04 1.18
C ASP A 150 -33.98 -16.30 0.35
N PHE A 151 -33.09 -17.17 0.82
CA PHE A 151 -32.63 -18.33 0.04
C PHE A 151 -32.14 -19.55 0.83
N ILE A 152 -31.59 -19.40 2.05
CA ILE A 152 -31.01 -20.54 2.80
C ILE A 152 -32.09 -21.61 3.09
N GLY A 153 -33.30 -21.19 3.42
CA GLY A 153 -34.36 -22.11 3.75
C GLY A 153 -34.66 -23.10 2.62
N SER A 154 -34.56 -22.69 1.36
CA SER A 154 -34.75 -23.55 0.19
C SER A 154 -33.58 -24.51 -0.02
N LEU A 155 -32.35 -24.08 0.29
CA LEU A 155 -31.17 -24.91 0.13
C LEU A 155 -31.09 -26.07 1.14
N LEU A 156 -31.52 -25.84 2.37
CA LEU A 156 -31.49 -26.85 3.44
C LEU A 156 -32.41 -28.05 3.19
N VAL A 157 -33.44 -27.89 2.37
CA VAL A 157 -34.42 -28.96 2.03
C VAL A 157 -33.89 -29.91 0.94
N ILE A 158 -32.89 -29.50 0.17
CA ILE A 158 -32.34 -30.29 -0.92
C ILE A 158 -31.57 -31.50 -0.36
N THR A 159 -31.90 -32.69 -0.87
CA THR A 159 -31.27 -33.95 -0.39
C THR A 159 -30.13 -34.43 -1.28
N ASP A 160 -30.18 -34.13 -2.56
CA ASP A 160 -29.13 -34.51 -3.50
C ASP A 160 -27.95 -33.57 -3.44
N LEU A 161 -26.73 -34.12 -3.35
CA LEU A 161 -25.49 -33.35 -3.21
C LEU A 161 -25.25 -32.44 -4.41
N GLU A 162 -25.38 -32.98 -5.62
CA GLU A 162 -25.06 -32.26 -6.86
C GLU A 162 -26.02 -31.08 -7.05
N GLN A 163 -27.30 -31.31 -6.74
CA GLN A 163 -28.31 -30.25 -6.74
C GLN A 163 -28.06 -29.21 -5.62
N LEU A 164 -27.66 -29.65 -4.43
CA LEU A 164 -27.33 -28.76 -3.31
C LEU A 164 -26.15 -27.84 -3.66
N LEU A 165 -25.07 -28.40 -4.21
CA LEU A 165 -23.89 -27.63 -4.60
C LEU A 165 -24.23 -26.63 -5.70
N THR A 166 -24.95 -27.07 -6.74
CA THR A 166 -25.36 -26.24 -7.87
C THR A 166 -26.24 -25.06 -7.40
N GLN A 167 -27.26 -25.35 -6.58
CA GLN A 167 -28.16 -24.31 -6.08
C GLN A 167 -27.46 -23.37 -5.10
N THR A 168 -26.55 -23.87 -4.26
CA THR A 168 -25.74 -23.03 -3.39
C THR A 168 -24.85 -22.07 -4.18
N ALA A 169 -24.20 -22.55 -5.27
CA ALA A 169 -23.41 -21.70 -6.14
C ALA A 169 -24.24 -20.63 -6.86
N ASN A 170 -25.49 -20.94 -7.24
CA ASN A 170 -26.39 -20.04 -7.94
C ASN A 170 -26.96 -18.95 -7.01
N GLU A 171 -27.50 -19.33 -5.87
CA GLU A 171 -28.30 -18.47 -5.00
C GLU A 171 -27.42 -17.59 -4.08
N PHE A 172 -26.21 -18.08 -3.72
CA PHE A 172 -25.37 -17.31 -2.84
C PHE A 172 -24.81 -16.06 -3.53
N PRO A 173 -24.82 -14.87 -2.87
CA PRO A 173 -24.45 -13.60 -3.49
C PRO A 173 -22.94 -13.39 -3.61
N TRP A 174 -22.23 -14.38 -4.17
CA TRP A 174 -20.81 -14.25 -4.44
C TRP A 174 -20.51 -13.37 -5.66
N ASP A 175 -19.32 -12.77 -5.64
CA ASP A 175 -18.80 -12.00 -6.76
C ASP A 175 -18.60 -12.88 -8.00
N PHE A 176 -18.60 -12.25 -9.18
CA PHE A 176 -18.46 -12.93 -10.47
C PHE A 176 -17.19 -13.78 -10.56
N ALA A 177 -16.08 -13.31 -9.95
CA ALA A 177 -14.80 -14.04 -9.93
C ALA A 177 -14.92 -15.36 -9.16
N VAL A 178 -15.62 -15.36 -8.02
CA VAL A 178 -15.87 -16.55 -7.21
C VAL A 178 -16.78 -17.53 -7.97
N LYS A 179 -17.84 -17.01 -8.61
CA LYS A 179 -18.73 -17.84 -9.44
C LYS A 179 -17.99 -18.43 -10.67
N GLN A 180 -17.01 -17.69 -11.20
CA GLN A 180 -16.18 -18.19 -12.29
C GLN A 180 -15.27 -19.34 -11.83
N GLU A 181 -14.63 -19.24 -10.66
CA GLU A 181 -13.86 -20.35 -10.08
C GLU A 181 -14.73 -21.62 -9.89
N MET A 182 -15.99 -21.44 -9.51
CA MET A 182 -16.95 -22.56 -9.39
C MET A 182 -17.32 -23.15 -10.75
N LEU A 183 -17.48 -22.30 -11.77
CA LEU A 183 -17.76 -22.76 -13.14
C LEU A 183 -16.60 -23.56 -13.72
N GLU A 184 -15.36 -23.27 -13.33
CA GLU A 184 -14.14 -23.94 -13.81
C GLU A 184 -13.85 -25.27 -13.09
N CYS A 185 -14.59 -25.62 -12.04
CA CYS A 185 -14.41 -26.91 -11.37
C CYS A 185 -14.81 -28.08 -12.28
N ASP A 186 -13.93 -29.08 -12.41
CA ASP A 186 -14.20 -30.27 -13.26
C ASP A 186 -14.85 -31.43 -12.50
N TYR A 187 -14.73 -31.47 -11.17
CA TYR A 187 -15.26 -32.49 -10.28
C TYR A 187 -16.17 -31.90 -9.21
N TRP A 188 -17.14 -32.72 -8.79
CA TRP A 188 -18.07 -32.33 -7.70
C TRP A 188 -17.35 -32.11 -6.36
N SER A 189 -16.29 -32.87 -6.08
CA SER A 189 -15.44 -32.66 -4.91
C SER A 189 -14.74 -31.30 -4.94
N HIS A 190 -14.24 -30.86 -6.09
CA HIS A 190 -13.60 -29.54 -6.23
C HIS A 190 -14.61 -28.40 -6.02
N LEU A 191 -15.82 -28.55 -6.58
CA LEU A 191 -16.90 -27.58 -6.37
C LEU A 191 -17.31 -27.51 -4.89
N TYR A 192 -17.41 -28.66 -4.23
CA TYR A 192 -17.67 -28.73 -2.79
C TYR A 192 -16.61 -27.99 -1.99
N ASP A 193 -15.32 -28.24 -2.25
CA ASP A 193 -14.21 -27.60 -1.55
C ASP A 193 -14.25 -26.06 -1.70
N ARG A 194 -14.56 -25.58 -2.91
CA ARG A 194 -14.71 -24.15 -3.16
C ARG A 194 -15.88 -23.55 -2.42
N ILE A 195 -17.03 -24.19 -2.45
CA ILE A 195 -18.25 -23.74 -1.75
C ILE A 195 -17.98 -23.66 -0.23
N VAL A 196 -17.43 -24.72 0.36
CA VAL A 196 -17.15 -24.74 1.79
C VAL A 196 -16.13 -23.66 2.17
N TYR A 197 -15.07 -23.49 1.37
CA TYR A 197 -14.06 -22.45 1.59
C TYR A 197 -14.69 -21.06 1.62
N TYR A 198 -15.48 -20.71 0.62
CA TYR A 198 -16.10 -19.38 0.55
C TYR A 198 -17.20 -19.19 1.59
N LEU A 199 -17.96 -20.21 1.95
CA LEU A 199 -18.92 -20.15 3.07
C LEU A 199 -18.21 -19.86 4.40
N MET A 200 -17.10 -20.56 4.67
CA MET A 200 -16.31 -20.32 5.88
C MET A 200 -15.76 -18.90 5.93
N ARG A 201 -15.26 -18.39 4.81
CA ARG A 201 -14.76 -17.01 4.69
C ARG A 201 -15.86 -15.97 4.95
N GLU A 202 -17.04 -16.17 4.38
CA GLU A 202 -18.18 -15.28 4.63
C GLU A 202 -18.64 -15.33 6.09
N LEU A 203 -18.64 -16.50 6.72
CA LEU A 203 -18.90 -16.66 8.15
C LEU A 203 -17.90 -15.87 9.01
N GLU A 204 -16.62 -15.96 8.69
CA GLU A 204 -15.57 -15.21 9.41
C GLU A 204 -15.79 -13.70 9.30
N ILE A 205 -16.10 -13.20 8.10
CA ILE A 205 -16.42 -11.78 7.86
C ILE A 205 -17.64 -11.35 8.68
N LEU A 206 -18.69 -12.16 8.71
CA LEU A 206 -19.89 -11.87 9.50
C LEU A 206 -19.63 -11.87 11.01
N MET A 207 -18.81 -12.78 11.51
CA MET A 207 -18.42 -12.83 12.93
C MET A 207 -17.63 -11.56 13.31
N ILE A 208 -16.66 -11.18 12.51
CA ILE A 208 -15.89 -9.94 12.70
C ILE A 208 -16.83 -8.72 12.68
N LYS A 209 -17.72 -8.64 11.69
CA LYS A 209 -18.70 -7.55 11.59
C LYS A 209 -19.62 -7.47 12.81
N ARG A 210 -20.08 -8.62 13.32
CA ARG A 210 -20.93 -8.71 14.51
C ARG A 210 -20.18 -8.28 15.79
N ASP A 211 -18.93 -8.68 15.95
CA ASP A 211 -18.09 -8.26 17.08
C ASP A 211 -17.86 -6.75 17.08
N TYR A 212 -17.55 -6.17 15.91
CA TYR A 212 -17.46 -4.71 15.75
C TYR A 212 -18.79 -4.00 16.01
N GLN A 213 -19.90 -4.53 15.49
CA GLN A 213 -21.24 -3.97 15.75
C GLN A 213 -21.62 -4.09 17.22
N GLY A 214 -21.21 -5.19 17.91
CA GLY A 214 -21.38 -5.36 19.35
C GLY A 214 -20.64 -4.28 20.14
N LYS A 215 -19.38 -4.02 19.81
CA LYS A 215 -18.57 -2.96 20.44
C LYS A 215 -19.10 -1.57 20.17
N VAL A 216 -19.60 -1.31 18.94
CA VAL A 216 -20.26 -0.04 18.59
C VAL A 216 -21.58 0.11 19.35
N LYS A 217 -22.38 -0.97 19.47
CA LYS A 217 -23.64 -0.96 20.21
C LYS A 217 -23.40 -0.73 21.71
N GLU A 218 -22.40 -1.38 22.29
CA GLU A 218 -22.03 -1.18 23.70
C GLU A 218 -21.58 0.29 23.96
N HIS A 219 -20.89 0.90 22.99
CA HIS A 219 -20.55 2.34 23.03
C HIS A 219 -21.78 3.24 22.84
N ILE A 220 -22.70 2.84 21.99
CA ILE A 220 -23.97 3.56 21.75
C ILE A 220 -24.87 3.40 22.96
N ASP A 221 -25.02 2.20 23.54
CA ASP A 221 -25.84 1.93 24.71
C ASP A 221 -25.32 2.70 25.93
N LYS A 222 -23.99 2.81 26.08
CA LYS A 222 -23.36 3.65 27.11
C LYS A 222 -23.68 5.15 26.89
N ASN A 223 -23.54 5.60 25.66
CA ASN A 223 -23.88 6.97 25.28
C ASN A 223 -25.39 7.23 25.38
N GLN A 224 -26.21 6.23 25.04
CA GLN A 224 -27.67 6.34 25.13
C GLN A 224 -28.15 6.32 26.60
N ARG A 225 -27.48 5.57 27.48
CA ARG A 225 -27.72 5.58 28.92
C ARG A 225 -27.30 6.93 29.54
N ASP A 226 -26.15 7.47 29.14
CA ASP A 226 -25.73 8.81 29.51
C ASP A 226 -26.67 9.89 28.94
N TYR A 227 -27.21 9.67 27.75
CA TYR A 227 -28.22 10.53 27.13
C TYR A 227 -29.56 10.46 27.89
N ILE A 228 -30.06 9.26 28.24
CA ILE A 228 -31.31 9.09 28.99
C ILE A 228 -31.17 9.73 30.37
N LEU A 229 -30.05 9.52 31.08
CA LEU A 229 -29.79 10.17 32.36
C LEU A 229 -29.70 11.70 32.24
N ARG A 230 -29.18 12.20 31.13
CA ARG A 230 -29.18 13.65 30.83
C ARG A 230 -30.58 14.16 30.46
N GLU A 231 -31.39 13.36 29.78
CA GLU A 231 -32.75 13.71 29.41
C GLU A 231 -33.67 13.64 30.65
N GLU A 232 -33.51 12.67 31.55
CA GLU A 232 -34.18 12.64 32.85
C GLU A 232 -33.79 13.84 33.71
N LEU A 233 -32.51 14.21 33.77
CA LEU A 233 -32.04 15.43 34.40
C LEU A 233 -32.64 16.69 33.76
N LYS A 234 -32.87 16.68 32.43
CA LYS A 234 -33.47 17.77 31.70
C LYS A 234 -34.96 17.92 32.00
N VAL A 235 -35.72 16.81 32.01
CA VAL A 235 -37.13 16.81 32.39
C VAL A 235 -37.32 17.28 33.85
N ILE A 236 -36.45 16.84 34.74
CA ILE A 236 -36.43 17.33 36.16
C ILE A 236 -36.10 18.82 36.22
N ARG A 237 -35.20 19.33 35.37
CA ARG A 237 -34.86 20.73 35.29
C ARG A 237 -35.98 21.56 34.64
N GLU A 238 -36.64 21.06 33.62
CA GLU A 238 -37.83 21.69 32.99
C GLU A 238 -39.01 21.77 33.97
N GLU A 239 -39.24 20.76 34.82
CA GLU A 239 -40.23 20.80 35.89
C GLU A 239 -39.84 21.76 37.03
N LEU A 240 -38.52 21.99 37.22
CA LEU A 240 -38.02 22.93 38.19
C LEU A 240 -37.93 24.40 37.65
N GLY A 241 -38.29 24.63 36.37
CA GLY A 241 -38.27 25.94 35.74
C GLY A 241 -36.89 26.45 35.40
N ASP A 242 -35.89 25.54 35.25
CA ASP A 242 -34.51 25.86 35.01
C ASP A 242 -34.28 26.05 33.50
N ASP A 243 -34.16 27.28 33.07
CA ASP A 243 -34.03 27.70 31.65
C ASP A 243 -32.58 27.47 31.17
N SER A 244 -32.18 26.17 31.03
CA SER A 244 -30.82 25.74 30.76
C SER A 244 -30.17 26.30 29.48
N GLY A 245 -30.98 26.74 28.52
CA GLY A 245 -30.49 27.42 27.31
C GLY A 245 -29.92 28.80 27.56
N THR A 246 -30.42 29.50 28.57
CA THR A 246 -30.00 30.85 28.97
C THR A 246 -28.68 30.78 29.76
N GLU A 247 -28.54 29.83 30.68
CA GLU A 247 -27.32 29.64 31.47
C GLU A 247 -26.14 29.17 30.58
N ASP A 248 -26.36 28.23 29.67
CA ASP A 248 -25.31 27.81 28.73
C ASP A 248 -24.85 28.97 27.82
N ALA A 249 -25.80 29.79 27.31
CA ALA A 249 -25.49 30.94 26.48
C ALA A 249 -24.71 32.00 27.24
N ASP A 250 -25.08 32.28 28.52
CA ASP A 250 -24.38 33.23 29.36
C ASP A 250 -22.97 32.70 29.74
N GLY A 251 -22.81 31.39 29.97
CA GLY A 251 -21.52 30.72 30.15
C GLY A 251 -20.62 30.82 28.90
N TYR A 252 -21.18 30.65 27.70
CA TYR A 252 -20.43 30.83 26.46
C TYR A 252 -20.04 32.31 26.22
N MET A 253 -20.87 33.25 26.58
CA MET A 253 -20.54 34.69 26.52
C MET A 253 -19.36 35.06 27.44
N GLU A 254 -19.33 34.50 28.65
CA GLU A 254 -18.20 34.70 29.58
C GLU A 254 -16.88 34.07 29.02
N GLN A 255 -16.96 32.89 28.41
CA GLN A 255 -15.81 32.26 27.73
C GLN A 255 -15.36 33.11 26.53
N LEU A 256 -16.29 33.66 25.74
CA LEU A 256 -15.99 34.53 24.61
C LEU A 256 -15.26 35.81 25.03
N GLU A 257 -15.62 36.42 26.16
CA GLU A 257 -14.93 37.61 26.69
C GLU A 257 -13.46 37.30 27.02
N LYS A 258 -13.20 36.12 27.63
CA LYS A 258 -11.86 35.63 27.98
C LYS A 258 -11.07 35.15 26.75
N LEU A 259 -11.72 34.90 25.64
CA LEU A 259 -11.09 34.40 24.43
C LEU A 259 -10.15 35.43 23.81
N ASN A 260 -8.92 35.03 23.50
CA ASN A 260 -7.97 35.87 22.78
C ASN A 260 -8.15 35.77 21.27
N ALA A 261 -9.12 36.51 20.72
CA ALA A 261 -9.44 36.50 19.29
C ALA A 261 -9.66 37.95 18.78
N ASP A 262 -9.70 38.11 17.45
CA ASP A 262 -9.99 39.37 16.80
C ASP A 262 -11.42 39.86 17.08
N LYS A 263 -11.63 41.15 16.97
CA LYS A 263 -12.97 41.73 17.14
C LYS A 263 -13.99 41.13 16.17
N GLU A 264 -13.60 40.93 14.90
CA GLU A 264 -14.48 40.34 13.87
C GLU A 264 -14.85 38.88 14.21
N THR A 265 -13.88 38.09 14.66
CA THR A 265 -14.10 36.70 15.12
C THR A 265 -15.02 36.68 16.33
N LYS A 266 -14.76 37.53 17.33
CA LYS A 266 -15.62 37.62 18.52
C LYS A 266 -17.05 38.04 18.18
N GLU A 267 -17.25 38.99 17.25
CA GLU A 267 -18.59 39.39 16.79
C GLU A 267 -19.35 38.28 16.08
N LYS A 268 -18.66 37.48 15.25
CA LYS A 268 -19.28 36.31 14.60
C LYS A 268 -19.71 35.27 15.62
N ILE A 269 -18.83 34.92 16.56
CA ILE A 269 -19.15 33.97 17.63
C ILE A 269 -20.30 34.49 18.50
N LYS A 270 -20.26 35.77 18.86
CA LYS A 270 -21.34 36.43 19.65
C LYS A 270 -22.70 36.30 18.98
N LYS A 271 -22.76 36.52 17.66
CA LYS A 271 -24.02 36.35 16.89
C LYS A 271 -24.56 34.92 16.95
N GLU A 272 -23.68 33.92 16.85
CA GLU A 272 -24.10 32.52 16.95
C GLU A 272 -24.57 32.16 18.37
N ILE A 273 -23.89 32.68 19.42
CA ILE A 273 -24.36 32.51 20.81
C ILE A 273 -25.70 33.18 21.03
N GLN A 274 -25.92 34.40 20.48
CA GLN A 274 -27.23 35.06 20.56
C GLN A 274 -28.32 34.29 19.82
N ARG A 275 -27.99 33.69 18.68
CA ARG A 275 -28.91 32.82 17.95
C ARG A 275 -29.25 31.58 18.77
N PHE A 276 -28.26 30.97 19.43
CA PHE A 276 -28.45 29.81 20.31
C PHE A 276 -29.38 30.19 21.50
N LYS A 277 -29.20 31.35 22.11
CA LYS A 277 -30.04 31.86 23.22
C LYS A 277 -31.52 32.02 22.85
N GLY A 278 -31.80 32.29 21.56
CA GLY A 278 -33.16 32.44 21.04
C GLY A 278 -33.81 31.13 20.56
N MET A 279 -33.12 30.00 20.62
CA MET A 279 -33.63 28.73 20.16
C MET A 279 -34.32 27.95 21.30
N PRO A 280 -35.37 27.17 20.98
CA PRO A 280 -35.98 26.26 21.96
C PRO A 280 -34.95 25.23 22.44
N GLY A 281 -34.74 25.10 23.75
CA GLY A 281 -33.87 24.12 24.36
C GLY A 281 -34.23 22.71 23.90
N GLY A 282 -33.20 21.92 23.48
CA GLY A 282 -33.43 20.53 23.06
C GLY A 282 -33.77 20.29 21.59
N SER A 283 -33.90 21.34 20.76
CA SER A 283 -34.04 21.17 19.31
C SER A 283 -32.77 20.59 18.69
N GLN A 284 -32.90 19.80 17.59
CA GLN A 284 -31.77 19.25 16.86
C GLN A 284 -30.83 20.37 16.37
N GLU A 285 -31.40 21.50 15.95
CA GLU A 285 -30.65 22.66 15.48
C GLU A 285 -29.86 23.33 16.64
N ALA A 286 -30.42 23.41 17.84
CA ALA A 286 -29.74 23.91 19.02
C ALA A 286 -28.56 23.01 19.41
N ASN A 287 -28.68 21.69 19.31
CA ASN A 287 -27.58 20.76 19.58
C ASN A 287 -26.43 20.90 18.57
N VAL A 288 -26.75 21.07 17.28
CA VAL A 288 -25.72 21.33 16.24
C VAL A 288 -25.03 22.67 16.52
N LEU A 289 -25.77 23.71 16.87
CA LEU A 289 -25.21 25.03 17.14
C LEU A 289 -24.41 25.03 18.44
N ARG A 290 -24.82 24.29 19.46
CA ARG A 290 -24.05 24.06 20.70
C ARG A 290 -22.68 23.50 20.39
N THR A 291 -22.60 22.36 19.66
CA THR A 291 -21.35 21.71 19.27
C THR A 291 -20.45 22.65 18.45
N TYR A 292 -21.05 23.45 17.57
CA TYR A 292 -20.34 24.45 16.80
C TYR A 292 -19.72 25.54 17.70
N ILE A 293 -20.51 26.13 18.63
CA ILE A 293 -20.05 27.18 19.57
C ILE A 293 -18.91 26.65 20.44
N GLU A 294 -19.07 25.45 21.02
CA GLU A 294 -18.04 24.77 21.80
C GLU A 294 -16.75 24.59 20.99
N THR A 295 -16.86 24.07 19.78
CA THR A 295 -15.69 23.88 18.89
C THR A 295 -14.99 25.19 18.59
N VAL A 296 -15.73 26.25 18.29
CA VAL A 296 -15.15 27.56 17.95
C VAL A 296 -14.53 28.25 19.17
N LEU A 297 -15.10 28.07 20.37
CA LEU A 297 -14.54 28.60 21.63
C LEU A 297 -13.26 27.83 22.03
N GLU A 298 -13.14 26.55 21.71
CA GLU A 298 -11.93 25.77 21.97
C GLU A 298 -10.76 26.11 21.03
N MET A 299 -11.02 26.80 19.91
CA MET A 299 -9.98 27.13 18.95
C MET A 299 -8.93 28.11 19.52
N PRO A 300 -7.64 27.87 19.26
CA PRO A 300 -6.57 28.70 19.79
C PRO A 300 -6.30 29.94 18.91
N TRP A 301 -7.26 30.84 18.75
CA TRP A 301 -7.24 31.97 17.80
C TRP A 301 -5.93 32.81 17.81
N LYS A 302 -5.48 33.26 18.97
CA LYS A 302 -4.22 34.03 19.14
C LYS A 302 -3.39 33.56 20.32
N LYS A 303 -3.58 32.33 20.74
CA LYS A 303 -2.82 31.74 21.85
C LYS A 303 -1.52 31.15 21.32
N VAL A 304 -0.41 31.85 21.51
CA VAL A 304 0.92 31.51 21.00
C VAL A 304 1.76 30.84 22.10
N SER A 305 2.45 29.73 21.77
CA SER A 305 3.53 29.20 22.61
C SER A 305 4.83 30.00 22.39
N ARG A 306 5.66 30.11 23.43
CA ARG A 306 6.99 30.72 23.27
C ARG A 306 7.90 29.74 22.55
N ASP A 307 8.48 30.16 21.42
CA ASP A 307 9.44 29.37 20.66
C ASP A 307 10.84 29.55 21.29
N ASN A 308 11.54 28.44 21.48
CA ASN A 308 12.97 28.47 21.79
C ASN A 308 13.74 28.69 20.47
N GLN A 309 14.57 29.71 20.42
CA GLN A 309 15.38 30.07 19.25
C GLN A 309 16.86 29.65 19.40
N ASP A 310 17.18 28.92 20.46
CA ASP A 310 18.55 28.45 20.72
C ASP A 310 18.90 27.27 19.82
N ILE A 311 19.73 27.53 18.81
CA ILE A 311 20.19 26.54 17.83
C ILE A 311 21.15 25.53 18.47
N ILE A 312 21.92 25.93 19.49
CA ILE A 312 22.82 25.03 20.20
C ILE A 312 22.00 23.98 20.95
N HIS A 313 20.99 24.43 21.66
CA HIS A 313 20.04 23.53 22.33
C HIS A 313 19.29 22.62 21.34
N ALA A 314 18.92 23.16 20.17
CA ALA A 314 18.29 22.34 19.12
C ALA A 314 19.22 21.24 18.61
N LYS A 315 20.52 21.54 18.44
CA LYS A 315 21.54 20.56 18.08
C LYS A 315 21.68 19.48 19.13
N GLU A 316 21.76 19.86 20.40
CA GLU A 316 21.87 18.89 21.52
C GLU A 316 20.68 17.91 21.54
N ILE A 317 19.45 18.42 21.37
CA ILE A 317 18.25 17.57 21.30
C ILE A 317 18.28 16.62 20.11
N LEU A 318 18.68 17.09 18.94
CA LEU A 318 18.76 16.24 17.75
C LEU A 318 19.83 15.15 17.90
N GLU A 319 20.96 15.46 18.57
CA GLU A 319 22.02 14.49 18.87
C GLU A 319 21.60 13.47 19.95
N GLU A 320 20.81 13.92 20.94
CA GLU A 320 20.29 13.05 21.98
C GLU A 320 19.29 12.04 21.42
N ASP A 321 18.37 12.51 20.54
CA ASP A 321 17.24 11.72 20.05
C ASP A 321 17.60 10.84 18.83
N HIS A 322 18.62 11.21 18.06
CA HIS A 322 18.96 10.55 16.80
C HIS A 322 20.44 10.24 16.70
N TYR A 323 20.75 8.99 16.39
CA TYR A 323 22.11 8.57 16.04
C TYR A 323 22.31 8.68 14.52
N GLY A 324 23.45 9.21 14.08
CA GLY A 324 23.72 9.45 12.66
C GLY A 324 22.86 10.57 12.07
N LEU A 325 22.53 10.46 10.79
CA LEU A 325 21.72 11.44 10.04
C LEU A 325 22.31 12.86 10.01
N GLU A 326 23.64 12.98 10.01
CA GLU A 326 24.37 14.27 10.12
C GLU A 326 23.86 15.30 9.10
N LYS A 327 23.78 14.92 7.80
CA LYS A 327 23.26 15.80 6.74
C LYS A 327 21.84 16.30 7.01
N VAL A 328 20.97 15.43 7.53
CA VAL A 328 19.57 15.78 7.85
C VAL A 328 19.53 16.75 9.02
N LYS A 329 20.32 16.48 10.07
CA LYS A 329 20.42 17.35 11.24
C LYS A 329 20.96 18.73 10.85
N ASP A 330 22.03 18.80 10.06
CA ASP A 330 22.61 20.06 9.60
C ASP A 330 21.58 20.88 8.78
N ARG A 331 20.89 20.26 7.84
CA ARG A 331 19.85 20.94 7.07
C ARG A 331 18.69 21.44 7.93
N VAL A 332 18.27 20.65 8.92
CA VAL A 332 17.25 21.06 9.88
C VAL A 332 17.76 22.27 10.70
N LEU A 333 19.00 22.25 11.15
CA LEU A 333 19.61 23.37 11.91
C LEU A 333 19.78 24.62 11.05
N GLU A 334 20.18 24.50 9.78
CA GLU A 334 20.22 25.62 8.82
C GLU A 334 18.83 26.25 8.66
N PHE A 335 17.81 25.42 8.46
CA PHE A 335 16.43 25.89 8.37
C PHE A 335 15.96 26.62 9.64
N LEU A 336 16.26 26.08 10.82
CA LEU A 336 15.95 26.71 12.09
C LEU A 336 16.69 28.05 12.28
N ALA A 337 17.94 28.13 11.83
CA ALA A 337 18.75 29.35 11.86
C ALA A 337 18.14 30.45 10.99
N VAL A 338 17.77 30.12 9.73
CA VAL A 338 17.10 31.07 8.83
C VAL A 338 15.79 31.56 9.44
N ARG A 339 14.98 30.64 10.01
CA ARG A 339 13.71 30.98 10.66
C ARG A 339 13.91 31.90 11.86
N ALA A 340 14.95 31.71 12.67
CA ALA A 340 15.27 32.57 13.83
C ALA A 340 15.64 34.01 13.39
N LEU A 341 16.32 34.14 12.23
CA LEU A 341 16.77 35.42 11.70
C LEU A 341 15.67 36.21 10.97
N THR A 342 14.77 35.49 10.23
CA THR A 342 13.84 36.12 9.28
C THR A 342 12.55 36.68 9.93
N LYS A 343 12.29 36.51 11.20
CA LYS A 343 11.13 37.03 11.97
C LYS A 343 9.75 37.05 11.26
N LYS A 344 9.66 36.75 9.95
CA LYS A 344 8.44 36.66 9.15
C LYS A 344 8.41 35.34 8.40
N GLY A 345 7.37 34.59 8.57
CA GLY A 345 7.18 33.20 8.26
C GLY A 345 7.00 32.77 6.79
N THR A 346 7.87 33.23 5.91
CA THR A 346 7.97 32.68 4.54
C THR A 346 9.10 31.66 4.40
N SER A 347 9.24 30.79 5.40
CA SER A 347 10.22 29.70 5.28
C SER A 347 9.64 28.58 4.41
N PRO A 348 10.42 27.98 3.51
CA PRO A 348 9.97 26.81 2.76
C PRO A 348 9.56 25.70 3.74
N ILE A 349 8.71 24.79 3.28
CA ILE A 349 8.22 23.68 4.09
C ILE A 349 9.24 22.55 3.99
N LEU A 350 9.73 22.04 5.11
CA LEU A 350 10.63 20.89 5.12
C LEU A 350 9.87 19.62 4.76
N CYS A 351 10.34 18.90 3.75
CA CYS A 351 9.84 17.59 3.37
C CYS A 351 10.93 16.53 3.54
N LEU A 352 10.74 15.65 4.52
CA LEU A 352 11.66 14.53 4.78
C LEU A 352 11.26 13.35 3.90
N VAL A 353 12.09 13.01 2.91
CA VAL A 353 11.83 11.94 1.94
C VAL A 353 12.80 10.79 2.15
N GLY A 354 12.30 9.56 2.16
CA GLY A 354 13.17 8.38 2.28
C GLY A 354 12.41 7.13 2.70
N PRO A 355 13.09 5.98 2.79
CA PRO A 355 12.46 4.70 3.09
C PRO A 355 11.70 4.69 4.42
N PRO A 356 10.73 3.78 4.59
CA PRO A 356 10.00 3.66 5.85
C PRO A 356 10.92 3.22 6.99
N GLY A 357 10.66 3.75 8.19
CA GLY A 357 11.42 3.37 9.40
C GLY A 357 12.77 4.08 9.59
N THR A 358 13.10 5.07 8.76
CA THR A 358 14.34 5.87 8.87
C THR A 358 14.24 7.07 9.83
N GLY A 359 13.16 7.15 10.61
CA GLY A 359 13.07 8.16 11.67
C GLY A 359 12.46 9.50 11.26
N LYS A 360 11.93 9.68 10.05
CA LYS A 360 11.33 10.93 9.54
C LYS A 360 10.34 11.58 10.53
N THR A 361 9.36 10.82 10.98
CA THR A 361 8.34 11.27 11.95
C THR A 361 8.95 11.60 13.32
N SER A 362 10.01 10.90 13.76
CA SER A 362 10.68 11.19 15.02
C SER A 362 11.53 12.46 14.96
N ILE A 363 12.18 12.75 13.82
CA ILE A 363 12.91 14.00 13.60
C ILE A 363 11.96 15.21 13.76
N ALA A 364 10.79 15.17 13.14
CA ALA A 364 9.80 16.25 13.29
C ALA A 364 9.38 16.47 14.75
N ARG A 365 9.24 15.37 15.52
CA ARG A 365 8.94 15.47 16.96
C ARG A 365 10.10 16.09 17.75
N SER A 366 11.34 15.73 17.43
CA SER A 366 12.53 16.29 18.08
C SER A 366 12.69 17.78 17.76
N VAL A 367 12.37 18.18 16.52
CA VAL A 367 12.31 19.60 16.14
C VAL A 367 11.26 20.36 16.99
N ALA A 368 10.08 19.77 17.18
CA ALA A 368 9.06 20.38 18.03
C ALA A 368 9.53 20.52 19.48
N ARG A 369 10.21 19.49 20.03
CA ARG A 369 10.81 19.51 21.37
C ARG A 369 11.87 20.59 21.48
N ALA A 370 12.75 20.69 20.49
CA ALA A 370 13.83 21.66 20.44
C ALA A 370 13.33 23.11 20.44
N LEU A 371 12.27 23.36 19.69
CA LEU A 371 11.63 24.68 19.61
C LEU A 371 10.65 24.96 20.76
N GLY A 372 10.35 24.00 21.63
CA GLY A 372 9.31 24.12 22.66
C GLY A 372 7.89 24.24 22.09
N LYS A 373 7.68 23.83 20.83
CA LYS A 373 6.39 23.89 20.15
C LYS A 373 5.49 22.71 20.52
N LYS A 374 4.19 22.95 20.54
CA LYS A 374 3.22 21.85 20.57
C LYS A 374 3.27 21.09 19.25
N TYR A 375 3.26 19.77 19.35
CA TYR A 375 3.36 18.87 18.20
C TYR A 375 2.02 18.23 17.90
N VAL A 376 1.58 18.30 16.66
CA VAL A 376 0.42 17.56 16.15
C VAL A 376 0.78 16.87 14.86
N ARG A 377 0.14 15.72 14.60
CA ARG A 377 0.39 14.90 13.40
C ARG A 377 -0.91 14.67 12.66
N ILE A 378 -0.90 14.91 11.36
CA ILE A 378 -1.98 14.58 10.43
C ILE A 378 -1.43 13.53 9.48
N SER A 379 -2.05 12.33 9.46
CA SER A 379 -1.76 11.33 8.44
C SER A 379 -2.59 11.63 7.20
N LEU A 380 -1.92 11.83 6.07
CA LEU A 380 -2.55 12.09 4.78
C LEU A 380 -2.81 10.81 3.98
N GLY A 381 -2.24 9.68 4.42
CA GLY A 381 -2.50 8.37 3.82
C GLY A 381 -3.95 7.95 3.97
N GLY A 382 -4.63 7.71 2.85
CA GLY A 382 -6.05 7.30 2.83
C GLY A 382 -7.05 8.45 2.84
N ILE A 383 -6.60 9.70 2.67
CA ILE A 383 -7.48 10.85 2.44
C ILE A 383 -7.81 10.92 0.95
N HIS A 384 -9.11 10.91 0.63
CA HIS A 384 -9.62 10.93 -0.74
C HIS A 384 -10.57 12.11 -1.01
N ASP A 385 -10.96 12.87 0.02
CA ASP A 385 -11.93 13.96 -0.08
C ASP A 385 -11.34 15.26 0.48
N GLU A 386 -11.46 16.35 -0.28
CA GLU A 386 -11.11 17.72 0.16
C GLU A 386 -11.79 18.10 1.48
N ALA A 387 -13.01 17.61 1.70
CA ALA A 387 -13.76 17.86 2.91
C ALA A 387 -13.09 17.31 4.18
N GLU A 388 -12.22 16.29 4.08
CA GLU A 388 -11.43 15.85 5.22
C GLU A 388 -10.40 16.91 5.66
N ILE A 389 -9.87 17.71 4.73
CA ILE A 389 -8.91 18.78 5.02
C ILE A 389 -9.62 20.05 5.48
N ARG A 390 -10.69 20.45 4.76
CA ARG A 390 -11.40 21.72 4.95
C ARG A 390 -12.68 21.61 5.79
N GLY A 391 -13.10 20.41 6.19
CA GLY A 391 -14.34 20.18 6.93
C GLY A 391 -15.60 20.20 6.08
N HIS A 392 -16.70 19.80 6.67
CA HIS A 392 -18.03 19.83 6.07
C HIS A 392 -18.80 21.05 6.54
N ARG A 393 -19.68 21.58 5.69
CA ARG A 393 -20.51 22.74 6.08
C ARG A 393 -21.36 22.38 7.31
N LYS A 394 -21.36 23.26 8.32
CA LYS A 394 -22.05 23.07 9.60
C LYS A 394 -23.56 22.75 9.52
N THR A 395 -24.18 22.99 8.35
CA THR A 395 -25.60 22.72 8.11
C THR A 395 -25.92 21.24 7.92
N TYR A 396 -24.91 20.38 7.69
CA TYR A 396 -25.13 18.95 7.54
C TYR A 396 -25.12 18.23 8.89
N VAL A 397 -26.02 17.26 9.07
CA VAL A 397 -26.02 16.41 10.26
C VAL A 397 -24.73 15.58 10.30
N GLY A 398 -23.99 15.68 11.41
CA GLY A 398 -22.69 15.01 11.54
C GLY A 398 -21.52 15.79 10.95
N ALA A 399 -21.71 17.06 10.57
CA ALA A 399 -20.61 17.91 10.12
C ALA A 399 -19.52 18.04 11.19
N MET A 400 -18.27 18.01 10.74
CA MET A 400 -17.08 18.12 11.58
C MET A 400 -16.08 19.11 10.96
N PRO A 401 -15.25 19.77 11.78
CA PRO A 401 -14.14 20.57 11.27
C PRO A 401 -13.16 19.70 10.49
N GLY A 402 -12.47 20.30 9.54
CA GLY A 402 -11.40 19.62 8.80
C GLY A 402 -10.22 19.26 9.69
N ARG A 403 -9.41 18.34 9.22
CA ARG A 403 -8.24 17.83 9.98
C ARG A 403 -7.25 18.93 10.36
N ILE A 404 -7.12 19.98 9.55
CA ILE A 404 -6.26 21.15 9.86
C ILE A 404 -6.81 21.90 11.06
N ALA A 405 -8.10 22.24 11.04
CA ALA A 405 -8.76 22.96 12.14
C ALA A 405 -8.77 22.10 13.43
N ASP A 406 -9.07 20.81 13.31
CA ASP A 406 -9.06 19.90 14.45
C ASP A 406 -7.65 19.73 15.05
N ALA A 407 -6.61 19.66 14.22
CA ALA A 407 -5.22 19.63 14.68
C ALA A 407 -4.82 20.92 15.41
N MET A 408 -5.30 22.09 14.95
CA MET A 408 -5.11 23.36 15.66
C MET A 408 -5.79 23.34 17.02
N ARG A 409 -7.02 22.84 17.11
CA ARG A 409 -7.76 22.65 18.35
C ARG A 409 -7.01 21.73 19.32
N GLN A 410 -6.56 20.57 18.85
CA GLN A 410 -5.78 19.62 19.66
C GLN A 410 -4.46 20.21 20.17
N ALA A 411 -3.78 21.02 19.36
CA ALA A 411 -2.56 21.71 19.77
C ALA A 411 -2.80 22.72 20.89
N GLY A 412 -3.96 23.37 20.91
CA GLY A 412 -4.33 24.40 21.87
C GLY A 412 -3.49 25.67 21.77
N VAL A 413 -2.73 25.86 20.68
CA VAL A 413 -1.91 27.05 20.35
C VAL A 413 -2.01 27.34 18.86
N SER A 414 -1.83 28.60 18.46
CA SER A 414 -1.91 29.04 17.06
C SER A 414 -0.60 28.84 16.28
N ASN A 415 0.49 28.48 16.94
CA ASN A 415 1.80 28.29 16.33
C ASN A 415 2.40 26.89 16.58
N PRO A 416 1.64 25.79 16.44
CA PRO A 416 2.18 24.45 16.65
C PRO A 416 3.19 24.06 15.56
N LEU A 417 3.90 22.96 15.78
CA LEU A 417 4.50 22.21 14.70
C LEU A 417 3.47 21.15 14.23
N MET A 418 3.11 21.23 12.97
CA MET A 418 2.16 20.32 12.33
C MET A 418 2.88 19.42 11.35
N LEU A 419 2.89 18.12 11.64
CA LEU A 419 3.46 17.12 10.76
C LEU A 419 2.40 16.58 9.79
N LEU A 420 2.64 16.77 8.51
CA LEU A 420 1.88 16.18 7.42
C LEU A 420 2.56 14.87 6.99
N ASP A 421 2.07 13.76 7.52
CA ASP A 421 2.72 12.45 7.34
C ASP A 421 2.13 11.73 6.13
N GLU A 422 3.01 11.09 5.33
CA GLU A 422 2.66 10.35 4.11
C GLU A 422 2.01 11.22 3.01
N ILE A 423 2.60 12.39 2.72
CA ILE A 423 2.09 13.29 1.68
C ILE A 423 2.18 12.69 0.26
N ASP A 424 3.05 11.70 0.06
CA ASP A 424 3.19 10.90 -1.16
C ASP A 424 1.99 9.97 -1.43
N LYS A 425 1.07 9.82 -0.47
CA LYS A 425 -0.13 9.00 -0.60
C LYS A 425 -1.39 9.79 -0.94
N VAL A 426 -1.24 11.10 -1.14
CA VAL A 426 -2.34 11.95 -1.58
C VAL A 426 -2.59 11.68 -3.06
N SER A 427 -3.73 11.08 -3.38
CA SER A 427 -4.15 10.80 -4.76
C SER A 427 -5.02 11.94 -5.30
N ALA A 428 -4.90 12.19 -6.61
CA ALA A 428 -5.82 13.05 -7.34
C ALA A 428 -7.00 12.19 -7.84
N ASP A 429 -8.03 12.02 -7.02
CA ASP A 429 -9.23 11.30 -7.41
C ASP A 429 -10.35 12.26 -7.86
N TYR A 430 -11.28 11.76 -8.67
CA TYR A 430 -12.42 12.47 -9.27
C TYR A 430 -13.39 13.16 -8.28
N ARG A 431 -13.26 13.00 -6.97
CA ARG A 431 -14.20 13.47 -5.94
C ARG A 431 -13.78 14.72 -5.17
N GLY A 432 -12.66 15.32 -5.49
CA GLY A 432 -12.15 16.52 -4.83
C GLY A 432 -10.62 16.55 -4.85
N ASP A 433 -10.05 17.72 -5.09
CA ASP A 433 -8.60 17.86 -5.18
C ASP A 433 -8.01 18.17 -3.79
N VAL A 434 -7.67 17.12 -3.05
CA VAL A 434 -6.96 17.23 -1.76
C VAL A 434 -5.67 18.03 -1.91
N SER A 435 -5.00 17.93 -3.07
CA SER A 435 -3.78 18.69 -3.35
C SER A 435 -4.05 20.19 -3.41
N SER A 436 -5.16 20.63 -4.00
CA SER A 436 -5.55 22.05 -4.00
C SER A 436 -5.85 22.58 -2.61
N ALA A 437 -6.51 21.79 -1.76
CA ALA A 437 -6.73 22.17 -0.36
C ALA A 437 -5.41 22.32 0.40
N LEU A 438 -4.47 21.39 0.21
CA LEU A 438 -3.15 21.48 0.81
C LEU A 438 -2.30 22.63 0.27
N LEU A 439 -2.46 23.01 -1.01
CA LEU A 439 -1.78 24.17 -1.58
C LEU A 439 -2.18 25.45 -0.86
N GLU A 440 -3.48 25.65 -0.52
CA GLU A 440 -3.91 26.81 0.26
C GLU A 440 -3.34 26.80 1.68
N VAL A 441 -3.29 25.62 2.33
CA VAL A 441 -2.72 25.47 3.67
C VAL A 441 -1.22 25.78 3.70
N LEU A 442 -0.50 25.37 2.65
CA LEU A 442 0.96 25.44 2.58
C LEU A 442 1.48 26.73 1.90
N ASP A 443 0.61 27.50 1.28
CA ASP A 443 0.97 28.78 0.66
C ASP A 443 0.99 29.90 1.72
N GLY A 444 2.16 30.46 1.99
CA GLY A 444 2.33 31.51 3.01
C GLY A 444 1.55 32.80 2.74
N GLU A 445 1.09 33.06 1.51
CA GLU A 445 0.25 34.22 1.19
C GLU A 445 -1.23 33.93 1.43
N GLN A 446 -1.67 32.67 1.24
CA GLN A 446 -3.07 32.26 1.35
C GLN A 446 -3.42 31.76 2.77
N ASN A 447 -2.50 31.08 3.45
CA ASN A 447 -2.75 30.40 4.73
C ASN A 447 -3.06 31.36 5.89
N VAL A 448 -2.78 32.66 5.76
CA VAL A 448 -3.18 33.68 6.73
C VAL A 448 -4.71 33.80 6.89
N LYS A 449 -5.46 33.38 5.87
CA LYS A 449 -6.92 33.42 5.84
C LYS A 449 -7.53 32.09 5.44
N PHE A 450 -6.91 30.99 5.86
CA PHE A 450 -7.44 29.66 5.59
C PHE A 450 -8.88 29.52 6.08
N ARG A 451 -9.77 29.02 5.23
CA ARG A 451 -11.18 28.82 5.56
C ARG A 451 -11.53 27.35 5.67
N ASP A 452 -11.84 26.95 6.88
CA ASP A 452 -12.49 25.67 7.14
C ASP A 452 -14.02 25.84 6.91
N HIS A 453 -14.63 24.91 6.20
CA HIS A 453 -16.05 24.96 5.84
C HIS A 453 -16.99 24.78 7.04
N TYR A 454 -16.54 24.11 8.10
CA TYR A 454 -17.29 23.97 9.34
C TYR A 454 -17.23 25.26 10.16
N LEU A 455 -16.03 25.79 10.35
CA LEU A 455 -15.83 26.98 11.19
C LEU A 455 -16.37 28.26 10.53
N GLU A 456 -16.24 28.39 9.19
CA GLU A 456 -16.59 29.58 8.40
C GLU A 456 -15.90 30.88 8.86
N ILE A 457 -15.00 30.77 9.84
CA ILE A 457 -14.18 31.88 10.38
C ILE A 457 -12.75 31.66 9.88
N PRO A 458 -12.10 32.64 9.28
CA PRO A 458 -10.72 32.47 8.80
C PRO A 458 -9.76 32.11 9.94
N LEU A 459 -8.93 31.11 9.71
CA LEU A 459 -7.84 30.70 10.59
C LEU A 459 -6.53 31.23 10.05
N ASP A 460 -5.72 31.83 10.90
CA ASP A 460 -4.35 32.23 10.58
C ASP A 460 -3.40 31.05 10.85
N LEU A 461 -2.89 30.44 9.78
CA LEU A 461 -1.94 29.35 9.84
C LEU A 461 -0.48 29.81 9.63
N SER A 462 -0.23 31.13 9.48
CA SER A 462 1.11 31.68 9.23
C SER A 462 2.11 31.43 10.36
N GLY A 463 1.62 31.21 11.59
CA GLY A 463 2.44 30.84 12.74
C GLY A 463 2.77 29.36 12.83
N VAL A 464 2.09 28.51 12.07
CA VAL A 464 2.28 27.06 12.09
C VAL A 464 3.58 26.70 11.40
N LEU A 465 4.36 25.80 12.01
CA LEU A 465 5.51 25.19 11.37
C LEU A 465 5.09 23.89 10.74
N PHE A 466 4.99 23.84 9.41
CA PHE A 466 4.69 22.63 8.67
C PHE A 466 5.98 21.84 8.39
N ILE A 467 5.92 20.54 8.65
CA ILE A 467 6.91 19.56 8.18
C ILE A 467 6.14 18.46 7.49
N ALA A 468 6.58 18.05 6.29
CA ALA A 468 6.01 16.94 5.56
C ALA A 468 6.92 15.71 5.62
N THR A 469 6.35 14.51 5.48
CA THR A 469 7.11 13.28 5.26
C THR A 469 6.57 12.54 4.04
N ALA A 470 7.47 11.92 3.30
CA ALA A 470 7.15 11.07 2.16
C ALA A 470 8.09 9.86 2.11
N ASN A 471 7.68 8.81 1.44
CA ASN A 471 8.56 7.70 1.14
C ASN A 471 9.23 7.88 -0.22
N ASP A 472 8.52 8.49 -1.17
CA ASP A 472 8.98 8.74 -2.54
C ASP A 472 8.56 10.15 -2.98
N ALA A 473 9.53 10.97 -3.39
CA ALA A 473 9.28 12.33 -3.89
C ALA A 473 8.59 12.32 -5.27
N SER A 474 8.80 11.28 -6.08
CA SER A 474 8.26 11.22 -7.44
C SER A 474 6.74 11.14 -7.50
N THR A 475 6.11 10.66 -6.44
CA THR A 475 4.65 10.52 -6.31
C THR A 475 3.97 11.77 -5.74
N ILE A 476 4.75 12.73 -5.22
CA ILE A 476 4.20 14.00 -4.73
C ILE A 476 3.80 14.88 -5.93
N PRO A 477 2.60 15.46 -5.93
CA PRO A 477 2.19 16.41 -6.96
C PRO A 477 3.17 17.59 -7.07
N ARG A 478 3.62 17.87 -8.30
CA ARG A 478 4.62 18.92 -8.57
C ARG A 478 4.31 20.27 -7.90
N PRO A 479 3.06 20.80 -7.94
CA PRO A 479 2.76 22.09 -7.30
C PRO A 479 2.99 22.11 -5.79
N LEU A 480 2.85 20.96 -5.11
CA LEU A 480 3.18 20.82 -3.70
C LEU A 480 4.70 20.73 -3.51
N LEU A 481 5.37 19.95 -4.35
CA LEU A 481 6.82 19.75 -4.27
C LEU A 481 7.59 21.06 -4.48
N ASP A 482 7.13 21.94 -5.38
CA ASP A 482 7.75 23.25 -5.65
C ASP A 482 7.74 24.20 -4.44
N ARG A 483 6.90 23.94 -3.44
CA ARG A 483 6.81 24.72 -2.18
C ARG A 483 7.62 24.09 -1.04
N MET A 484 8.24 22.94 -1.29
CA MET A 484 8.92 22.17 -0.26
C MET A 484 10.43 22.14 -0.48
N GLU A 485 11.16 22.27 0.60
CA GLU A 485 12.57 21.93 0.65
C GLU A 485 12.72 20.44 0.97
N VAL A 486 13.14 19.66 -0.02
CA VAL A 486 13.28 18.22 0.11
C VAL A 486 14.60 17.88 0.80
N ILE A 487 14.51 17.13 1.88
CA ILE A 487 15.66 16.58 2.60
C ILE A 487 15.60 15.06 2.48
N GLU A 488 16.56 14.47 1.79
CA GLU A 488 16.65 13.02 1.63
C GLU A 488 17.17 12.36 2.92
N VAL A 489 16.39 11.44 3.44
CA VAL A 489 16.72 10.59 4.59
C VAL A 489 17.12 9.22 4.07
N SER A 490 18.41 8.97 4.00
CA SER A 490 18.94 7.71 3.48
C SER A 490 18.75 6.53 4.45
N SER A 491 18.98 5.32 3.91
CA SER A 491 19.01 4.08 4.68
C SER A 491 20.09 4.09 5.76
N TYR A 492 19.80 3.42 6.88
CA TYR A 492 20.80 3.21 7.95
C TYR A 492 21.77 2.08 7.59
N THR A 493 23.04 2.29 7.96
CA THR A 493 24.06 1.23 7.96
C THR A 493 23.79 0.24 9.12
N GLU A 494 24.41 -0.93 9.06
CA GLU A 494 24.30 -1.92 10.16
C GLU A 494 24.82 -1.37 11.48
N ASN A 495 25.91 -0.59 11.44
CA ASN A 495 26.46 0.07 12.62
C ASN A 495 25.51 1.12 13.19
N GLU A 496 24.89 1.94 12.32
CA GLU A 496 23.87 2.89 12.77
C GLU A 496 22.66 2.15 13.38
N LYS A 497 22.17 1.07 12.74
CA LYS A 497 21.09 0.22 13.29
C LYS A 497 21.47 -0.38 14.64
N PHE A 498 22.71 -0.81 14.81
CA PHE A 498 23.22 -1.35 16.07
C PHE A 498 23.15 -0.30 17.19
N HIS A 499 23.70 0.89 16.94
CA HIS A 499 23.67 1.96 17.92
C HIS A 499 22.25 2.47 18.21
N ILE A 500 21.39 2.60 17.18
CA ILE A 500 19.97 2.95 17.33
C ILE A 500 19.26 1.90 18.18
N ALA A 501 19.50 0.62 17.92
CA ALA A 501 18.87 -0.45 18.69
C ALA A 501 19.29 -0.41 20.15
N LYS A 502 20.59 -0.27 20.43
CA LYS A 502 21.16 -0.27 21.77
C LYS A 502 20.71 0.96 22.57
N LYS A 503 20.77 2.16 21.95
CA LYS A 503 20.53 3.44 22.65
C LYS A 503 19.01 3.74 22.79
N TYR A 504 18.19 3.35 21.81
CA TYR A 504 16.80 3.80 21.75
C TYR A 504 15.78 2.68 21.73
N LEU A 505 15.96 1.63 20.88
CA LEU A 505 14.90 0.65 20.69
C LEU A 505 14.78 -0.33 21.86
N ILE A 506 15.91 -0.81 22.37
CA ILE A 506 15.90 -1.75 23.50
C ILE A 506 15.29 -1.11 24.75
N PRO A 507 15.74 0.07 25.24
CA PRO A 507 15.12 0.71 26.40
C PRO A 507 13.62 0.95 26.22
N LYS A 508 13.22 1.48 25.04
CA LYS A 508 11.83 1.72 24.69
C LYS A 508 10.97 0.43 24.71
N GLN A 509 11.51 -0.67 24.19
CA GLN A 509 10.77 -1.94 24.16
C GLN A 509 10.75 -2.62 25.52
N LEU A 510 11.78 -2.47 26.34
CA LEU A 510 11.77 -2.94 27.73
C LEU A 510 10.68 -2.22 28.52
N GLU A 511 10.65 -0.89 28.49
CA GLU A 511 9.63 -0.07 29.17
C GLU A 511 8.21 -0.46 28.72
N ARG A 512 7.97 -0.57 27.40
CA ARG A 512 6.66 -0.94 26.84
C ARG A 512 6.17 -2.31 27.25
N ASN A 513 7.06 -3.24 27.57
CA ASN A 513 6.72 -4.61 27.98
C ASN A 513 6.87 -4.83 29.49
N GLY A 514 7.06 -3.76 30.28
CA GLY A 514 7.17 -3.84 31.74
C GLY A 514 8.43 -4.58 32.22
N LEU A 515 9.52 -4.51 31.44
CA LEU A 515 10.80 -5.15 31.75
C LEU A 515 11.86 -4.09 32.09
N THR A 516 12.87 -4.49 32.85
CA THR A 516 14.06 -3.67 33.14
C THR A 516 15.29 -4.28 32.47
N GLU A 517 16.36 -3.49 32.33
CA GLU A 517 17.65 -3.97 31.80
C GLU A 517 18.26 -5.08 32.66
N GLU A 518 17.98 -5.08 33.97
CA GLU A 518 18.39 -6.16 34.88
C GLU A 518 17.66 -7.48 34.61
N MET A 519 16.41 -7.41 34.16
CA MET A 519 15.60 -8.58 33.81
C MET A 519 15.98 -9.15 32.46
N LEU A 520 16.10 -8.31 31.44
CA LEU A 520 16.39 -8.72 30.06
C LEU A 520 17.52 -7.91 29.47
N SER A 521 18.62 -8.58 29.08
CA SER A 521 19.77 -7.97 28.43
C SER A 521 20.10 -8.66 27.11
N PHE A 522 20.74 -7.91 26.21
CA PHE A 522 21.14 -8.38 24.88
C PHE A 522 22.67 -8.31 24.77
N SER A 523 23.31 -9.38 24.27
CA SER A 523 24.69 -9.32 23.89
C SER A 523 24.84 -8.58 22.54
N ASP A 524 25.97 -7.89 22.37
CA ASP A 524 26.27 -7.16 21.11
C ASP A 524 26.22 -8.09 19.90
N LYS A 525 26.78 -9.29 19.99
CA LYS A 525 26.72 -10.33 18.93
C LYS A 525 25.29 -10.77 18.60
N ALA A 526 24.42 -10.88 19.62
CA ALA A 526 23.03 -11.22 19.37
C ALA A 526 22.31 -10.09 18.62
N LEU A 527 22.60 -8.84 18.96
CA LEU A 527 22.02 -7.68 18.29
C LEU A 527 22.48 -7.57 16.83
N GLU A 528 23.78 -7.75 16.58
CA GLU A 528 24.33 -7.82 15.22
C GLU A 528 23.66 -8.94 14.41
N LYS A 529 23.49 -10.11 15.00
CA LYS A 529 22.82 -11.24 14.34
C LYS A 529 21.33 -10.98 14.07
N ILE A 530 20.63 -10.26 14.95
CA ILE A 530 19.25 -9.84 14.70
C ILE A 530 19.19 -8.90 13.48
N ILE A 531 20.10 -7.94 13.42
CA ILE A 531 20.19 -7.00 12.31
C ILE A 531 20.47 -7.74 11.00
N HIS A 532 21.42 -8.63 10.99
CA HIS A 532 21.94 -9.31 9.79
C HIS A 532 21.01 -10.44 9.31
N ASN A 533 20.53 -11.33 10.20
CA ASN A 533 19.84 -12.57 9.79
C ASN A 533 18.33 -12.54 9.99
N TYR A 534 17.78 -11.57 10.72
CA TYR A 534 16.34 -11.50 11.01
C TYR A 534 15.63 -10.25 10.49
N THR A 535 16.39 -9.25 10.01
CA THR A 535 15.81 -8.01 9.47
C THR A 535 16.48 -7.60 8.16
N ARG A 536 15.65 -7.33 7.13
CA ARG A 536 16.07 -6.76 5.85
C ARG A 536 15.22 -5.54 5.58
N GLU A 537 15.75 -4.37 5.88
CA GLU A 537 15.02 -3.10 5.76
C GLU A 537 16.00 -1.92 5.70
N ALA A 538 15.57 -0.85 5.06
CA ALA A 538 16.32 0.40 5.01
C ALA A 538 16.39 1.11 6.37
N GLY A 539 15.30 1.06 7.14
CA GLY A 539 15.16 1.65 8.47
C GLY A 539 15.36 0.65 9.62
N VAL A 540 14.62 0.88 10.72
CA VAL A 540 14.70 0.07 11.95
C VAL A 540 13.33 -0.42 12.45
N ARG A 541 12.30 -0.35 11.62
CA ARG A 541 10.93 -0.71 12.05
C ARG A 541 10.75 -2.21 12.33
N ASN A 542 11.31 -3.07 11.48
CA ASN A 542 11.29 -4.51 11.71
C ASN A 542 12.24 -4.90 12.85
N LEU A 543 13.39 -4.23 12.97
CA LEU A 543 14.31 -4.42 14.08
C LEU A 543 13.60 -4.13 15.43
N GLU A 544 12.88 -3.01 15.52
CA GLU A 544 12.06 -2.69 16.69
C GLU A 544 11.02 -3.79 16.98
N ARG A 545 10.36 -4.31 15.93
CA ARG A 545 9.38 -5.40 16.07
C ARG A 545 10.00 -6.71 16.57
N ARG A 546 11.21 -7.06 16.09
CA ARG A 546 11.94 -8.26 16.54
C ARG A 546 12.41 -8.14 17.97
N ILE A 547 12.94 -6.98 18.37
CA ILE A 547 13.28 -6.70 19.77
C ILE A 547 12.04 -6.80 20.64
N GLY A 548 10.91 -6.20 20.24
CA GLY A 548 9.65 -6.31 20.96
C GLY A 548 9.10 -7.76 21.04
N GLU A 549 9.31 -8.59 20.02
CA GLU A 549 8.96 -10.01 20.04
C GLU A 549 9.76 -10.76 21.09
N ILE A 550 11.06 -10.50 21.19
CA ILE A 550 11.93 -11.07 22.20
C ILE A 550 11.45 -10.63 23.62
N CYS A 551 11.18 -9.34 23.80
CA CYS A 551 10.70 -8.80 25.06
C CYS A 551 9.40 -9.48 25.52
N ARG A 552 8.41 -9.65 24.63
CA ARG A 552 7.16 -10.35 24.97
C ARG A 552 7.37 -11.81 25.35
N LYS A 553 8.21 -12.54 24.62
CA LYS A 553 8.51 -13.94 24.93
C LYS A 553 9.31 -14.08 26.23
N ALA A 554 10.22 -13.14 26.51
CA ALA A 554 10.93 -13.08 27.78
C ALA A 554 9.96 -12.77 28.94
N ALA A 555 9.07 -11.79 28.79
CA ALA A 555 8.06 -11.47 29.80
C ALA A 555 7.19 -12.69 30.15
N ARG A 556 6.79 -13.47 29.13
CA ARG A 556 6.08 -14.73 29.33
C ARG A 556 6.93 -15.76 30.12
N GLU A 557 8.24 -15.90 29.82
CA GLU A 557 9.12 -16.80 30.58
C GLU A 557 9.29 -16.41 32.06
N PHE A 558 9.29 -15.10 32.36
CA PHE A 558 9.35 -14.62 33.73
C PHE A 558 8.11 -15.04 34.52
N LEU A 559 6.93 -14.94 33.93
CA LEU A 559 5.68 -15.30 34.57
C LEU A 559 5.49 -16.83 34.71
N GLU A 560 5.77 -17.59 33.64
CA GLU A 560 5.58 -19.05 33.62
C GLU A 560 6.65 -19.80 34.35
N LYS A 561 7.91 -19.43 34.23
CA LYS A 561 9.07 -20.20 34.70
C LYS A 561 9.74 -19.62 35.95
N LYS A 562 9.22 -18.50 36.50
CA LYS A 562 9.80 -17.78 37.65
C LYS A 562 11.31 -17.50 37.50
N LYS A 563 11.79 -17.30 36.26
CA LYS A 563 13.16 -16.88 36.03
C LYS A 563 13.33 -15.44 36.54
N LYS A 564 14.51 -15.13 37.06
CA LYS A 564 14.83 -13.77 37.54
C LYS A 564 15.48 -12.92 36.46
N THR A 565 16.25 -13.52 35.56
CA THR A 565 16.97 -12.83 34.51
C THR A 565 17.01 -13.66 33.20
N VAL A 566 17.01 -13.01 32.07
CA VAL A 566 17.19 -13.61 30.74
C VAL A 566 18.27 -12.83 30.02
N HIS A 567 19.28 -13.53 29.51
CA HIS A 567 20.32 -12.95 28.67
C HIS A 567 20.19 -13.47 27.24
N ILE A 568 20.00 -12.58 26.28
CA ILE A 568 19.88 -12.92 24.86
C ILE A 568 21.27 -12.99 24.27
N THR A 569 21.61 -14.18 23.77
CA THR A 569 22.89 -14.48 23.11
C THR A 569 22.63 -15.00 21.70
N GLU A 570 23.65 -15.02 20.86
CA GLU A 570 23.59 -15.56 19.52
C GLU A 570 23.02 -16.98 19.47
N GLY A 571 23.42 -17.84 20.43
CA GLY A 571 22.99 -19.24 20.49
C GLY A 571 21.53 -19.46 20.89
N ASN A 572 20.88 -18.51 21.57
CA ASN A 572 19.49 -18.67 22.01
C ASN A 572 18.49 -17.86 21.19
N LEU A 573 18.93 -17.09 20.19
CA LEU A 573 18.06 -16.29 19.33
C LEU A 573 16.97 -17.12 18.61
N GLN A 574 17.33 -18.31 18.14
CA GLN A 574 16.38 -19.18 17.45
C GLN A 574 15.16 -19.57 18.32
N LYS A 575 15.35 -19.64 19.64
CA LYS A 575 14.27 -19.90 20.57
C LYS A 575 13.23 -18.76 20.60
N TYR A 576 13.69 -17.52 20.42
CA TYR A 576 12.83 -16.33 20.49
C TYR A 576 12.31 -15.90 19.12
N LEU A 577 13.11 -15.99 18.07
CA LEU A 577 12.78 -15.48 16.74
C LEU A 577 12.50 -16.57 15.68
N GLY A 578 12.74 -17.85 16.04
CA GLY A 578 12.66 -18.97 15.09
C GLY A 578 13.91 -19.09 14.22
N LYS A 579 13.80 -19.86 13.14
CA LYS A 579 14.92 -20.03 12.19
C LYS A 579 15.30 -18.69 11.55
N GLU A 580 16.58 -18.55 11.23
CA GLU A 580 17.07 -17.42 10.44
C GLU A 580 16.31 -17.31 9.13
N LYS A 581 15.86 -16.10 8.81
CA LYS A 581 15.00 -15.87 7.63
C LYS A 581 15.77 -15.34 6.44
N ILE A 582 16.93 -14.78 6.70
CA ILE A 582 17.76 -14.10 5.71
C ILE A 582 19.12 -14.79 5.73
N THR A 583 19.38 -15.52 4.69
CA THR A 583 20.72 -15.94 4.33
C THR A 583 21.13 -15.05 3.17
N PHE A 584 22.10 -14.17 3.40
CA PHE A 584 22.71 -13.48 2.25
C PHE A 584 23.36 -14.54 1.39
N GLU A 585 22.96 -14.62 0.12
CA GLU A 585 23.74 -15.36 -0.85
C GLU A 585 25.11 -14.68 -0.90
N ASN A 586 26.13 -15.36 -0.43
CA ASN A 586 27.49 -14.94 -0.59
C ASN A 586 27.79 -14.69 -2.08
N ALA A 587 28.81 -13.89 -2.36
CA ALA A 587 29.39 -13.81 -3.69
C ALA A 587 29.47 -15.23 -4.28
N ASN A 588 29.29 -15.36 -5.58
CA ASN A 588 29.49 -16.64 -6.26
C ASN A 588 30.83 -17.21 -5.76
N GLU A 589 30.83 -18.48 -5.39
CA GLU A 589 32.03 -19.10 -4.80
C GLU A 589 33.16 -19.22 -5.83
N GLU A 590 32.82 -19.30 -7.12
CA GLU A 590 33.74 -19.46 -8.24
C GLU A 590 33.46 -18.44 -9.36
N ASP A 591 34.52 -18.18 -10.15
CA ASP A 591 34.41 -17.38 -11.37
C ASP A 591 33.69 -18.20 -12.46
N GLU A 592 32.59 -17.66 -13.00
CA GLU A 592 31.70 -18.38 -13.90
C GLU A 592 31.50 -17.62 -15.21
N VAL A 593 31.12 -18.39 -16.27
CA VAL A 593 30.76 -17.82 -17.57
C VAL A 593 29.27 -17.47 -17.57
N GLY A 594 28.94 -16.26 -18.04
CA GLY A 594 27.56 -15.83 -18.19
C GLY A 594 26.85 -15.41 -16.90
N ILE A 595 27.54 -15.44 -15.76
CA ILE A 595 26.98 -15.04 -14.45
C ILE A 595 27.69 -13.79 -13.95
N VAL A 596 26.89 -12.73 -13.68
CA VAL A 596 27.43 -11.43 -13.22
C VAL A 596 26.55 -10.88 -12.11
N ARG A 597 27.17 -10.26 -11.12
CA ARG A 597 26.45 -9.63 -10.01
C ARG A 597 26.27 -8.14 -10.23
N GLY A 598 25.01 -7.74 -10.36
CA GLY A 598 24.57 -6.35 -10.39
C GLY A 598 24.18 -5.84 -9.00
N LEU A 599 23.97 -4.53 -8.90
CA LEU A 599 23.51 -3.85 -7.71
C LEU A 599 22.18 -3.17 -7.98
N ALA A 600 21.19 -3.43 -7.14
CA ALA A 600 19.87 -2.83 -7.19
C ALA A 600 19.58 -1.98 -5.96
N TRP A 601 18.66 -1.05 -6.13
CA TRP A 601 18.01 -0.33 -5.05
C TRP A 601 16.53 -0.69 -5.01
N THR A 602 16.02 -0.94 -3.81
CA THR A 602 14.63 -1.29 -3.56
C THR A 602 14.08 -0.44 -2.42
N SER A 603 12.77 -0.44 -2.24
CA SER A 603 12.10 0.25 -1.11
C SER A 603 12.53 -0.26 0.27
N VAL A 604 13.17 -1.42 0.35
CA VAL A 604 13.69 -2.01 1.59
C VAL A 604 15.20 -1.83 1.75
N GLY A 605 15.87 -1.18 0.80
CA GLY A 605 17.31 -0.91 0.80
C GLY A 605 18.02 -1.41 -0.45
N GLY A 606 19.36 -1.46 -0.40
CA GLY A 606 20.15 -2.02 -1.48
C GLY A 606 20.10 -3.54 -1.52
N ASP A 607 20.27 -4.09 -2.71
CA ASP A 607 20.32 -5.52 -2.96
C ASP A 607 21.32 -5.89 -4.04
N THR A 608 21.73 -7.14 -4.11
CA THR A 608 22.53 -7.67 -5.22
C THR A 608 21.61 -8.45 -6.15
N LEU A 609 21.81 -8.27 -7.46
CA LEU A 609 21.10 -9.02 -8.49
C LEU A 609 22.09 -9.96 -9.19
N GLN A 610 21.81 -11.25 -9.16
CA GLN A 610 22.50 -12.19 -10.03
C GLN A 610 21.85 -12.11 -11.43
N ILE A 611 22.65 -11.90 -12.46
CA ILE A 611 22.24 -11.90 -13.84
C ILE A 611 22.92 -13.09 -14.52
N GLU A 612 22.10 -13.98 -15.07
CA GLU A 612 22.54 -15.19 -15.75
C GLU A 612 22.21 -15.08 -17.23
N VAL A 613 23.17 -15.40 -18.07
CA VAL A 613 22.98 -15.50 -19.51
C VAL A 613 23.46 -16.84 -20.00
N ASN A 614 22.58 -17.55 -20.67
CA ASN A 614 22.92 -18.79 -21.36
C ASN A 614 22.75 -18.62 -22.87
N VAL A 615 23.57 -19.35 -23.62
CA VAL A 615 23.56 -19.35 -25.08
C VAL A 615 23.19 -20.76 -25.55
N MET A 616 22.25 -20.84 -26.50
CA MET A 616 21.80 -22.09 -27.07
C MET A 616 21.61 -21.95 -28.58
N PRO A 617 21.70 -23.04 -29.35
CA PRO A 617 21.36 -23.03 -30.77
C PRO A 617 19.94 -22.47 -30.99
N GLY A 618 19.77 -21.59 -31.96
CA GLY A 618 18.49 -20.94 -32.19
C GLY A 618 18.48 -20.00 -33.41
N ASP A 619 17.53 -19.05 -33.44
CA ASP A 619 17.30 -18.11 -34.57
C ASP A 619 17.76 -16.68 -34.27
N GLY A 620 18.55 -16.46 -33.23
CA GLY A 620 19.05 -15.13 -32.82
C GLY A 620 18.11 -14.35 -31.93
N LYS A 621 17.22 -15.01 -31.21
CA LYS A 621 16.26 -14.39 -30.31
C LYS A 621 16.86 -14.12 -28.93
N LEU A 622 16.41 -13.03 -28.28
CA LEU A 622 16.67 -12.75 -26.88
C LEU A 622 15.44 -13.16 -26.06
N GLN A 623 15.59 -14.19 -25.25
CA GLN A 623 14.59 -14.60 -24.26
C GLN A 623 14.93 -13.91 -22.93
N MET A 624 13.91 -13.41 -22.22
CA MET A 624 14.08 -12.72 -20.95
C MET A 624 13.09 -13.27 -19.92
N THR A 625 13.61 -13.66 -18.75
CA THR A 625 12.81 -14.15 -17.61
C THR A 625 13.26 -13.53 -16.30
N GLY A 626 12.39 -13.49 -15.27
CA GLY A 626 12.70 -12.93 -13.95
C GLY A 626 11.90 -11.66 -13.59
N GLN A 627 10.71 -11.48 -14.16
CA GLN A 627 9.79 -10.34 -13.90
C GLN A 627 10.46 -8.96 -14.08
N MET A 628 11.13 -8.79 -15.22
CA MET A 628 11.73 -7.52 -15.62
C MET A 628 10.63 -6.55 -16.09
N GLY A 629 10.66 -5.32 -15.58
CA GLY A 629 9.86 -4.21 -16.08
C GLY A 629 10.32 -3.73 -17.46
N ASP A 630 9.57 -2.81 -18.04
CA ASP A 630 9.80 -2.42 -19.44
C ASP A 630 11.10 -1.64 -19.64
N VAL A 631 11.50 -0.80 -18.68
CA VAL A 631 12.78 -0.08 -18.70
C VAL A 631 13.97 -1.05 -18.66
N MET A 632 13.87 -2.10 -17.85
CA MET A 632 14.92 -3.12 -17.74
C MET A 632 15.01 -3.98 -19.00
N LYS A 633 13.87 -4.32 -19.64
CA LYS A 633 13.83 -5.02 -20.92
C LYS A 633 14.46 -4.19 -22.06
N GLU A 634 14.15 -2.89 -22.10
CA GLU A 634 14.79 -1.96 -23.04
C GLU A 634 16.31 -1.90 -22.84
N SER A 635 16.75 -1.80 -21.58
CA SER A 635 18.18 -1.82 -21.23
C SER A 635 18.87 -3.13 -21.65
N ALA A 636 18.18 -4.29 -21.56
CA ALA A 636 18.70 -5.58 -22.04
C ALA A 636 18.84 -5.60 -23.60
N GLN A 637 17.91 -4.98 -24.32
CA GLN A 637 17.99 -4.85 -25.78
C GLN A 637 19.14 -3.93 -26.20
N ILE A 638 19.36 -2.82 -25.48
CA ILE A 638 20.49 -1.93 -25.69
C ILE A 638 21.80 -2.69 -25.45
N ALA A 639 21.88 -3.44 -24.36
CA ALA A 639 23.03 -4.28 -24.01
C ALA A 639 23.36 -5.30 -25.11
N LEU A 640 22.35 -6.02 -25.60
CA LEU A 640 22.52 -6.97 -26.71
C LEU A 640 23.00 -6.28 -27.99
N THR A 641 22.43 -5.13 -28.33
CA THR A 641 22.83 -4.34 -29.52
C THR A 641 24.28 -3.93 -29.42
N TYR A 642 24.71 -3.46 -28.24
CA TYR A 642 26.11 -3.13 -27.99
C TYR A 642 27.01 -4.38 -28.14
N VAL A 643 26.67 -5.49 -27.49
CA VAL A 643 27.46 -6.74 -27.56
C VAL A 643 27.61 -7.20 -29.00
N ARG A 644 26.54 -7.18 -29.80
CA ARG A 644 26.62 -7.50 -31.24
C ARG A 644 27.56 -6.55 -32.00
N SER A 645 27.59 -5.29 -31.65
CA SER A 645 28.42 -4.28 -32.35
C SER A 645 29.93 -4.43 -32.06
N VAL A 646 30.30 -5.06 -30.94
CA VAL A 646 31.70 -5.22 -30.52
C VAL A 646 32.18 -6.67 -30.57
N ALA A 647 31.34 -7.61 -30.91
CA ALA A 647 31.60 -9.05 -30.88
C ALA A 647 32.86 -9.46 -31.68
N ASP A 648 33.06 -8.86 -32.86
CA ASP A 648 34.23 -9.12 -33.70
C ASP A 648 35.55 -8.82 -32.98
N ARG A 649 35.60 -7.81 -32.12
CA ARG A 649 36.77 -7.46 -31.31
C ARG A 649 37.16 -8.56 -30.31
N TYR A 650 36.17 -9.40 -29.93
CA TYR A 650 36.32 -10.49 -28.99
C TYR A 650 36.39 -11.88 -29.68
N GLY A 651 36.48 -11.89 -31.01
CA GLY A 651 36.61 -13.11 -31.81
C GLY A 651 35.29 -13.86 -32.04
N VAL A 652 34.16 -13.20 -31.87
CA VAL A 652 32.83 -13.76 -32.10
C VAL A 652 32.28 -13.23 -33.43
N GLU A 653 32.11 -14.11 -34.41
CA GLU A 653 31.61 -13.75 -35.74
C GLU A 653 30.14 -13.26 -35.68
N SER A 654 29.78 -12.28 -36.50
CA SER A 654 28.41 -11.76 -36.58
C SER A 654 27.36 -12.83 -36.91
N ARG A 655 27.75 -13.92 -37.56
CA ARG A 655 26.90 -15.10 -37.87
C ARG A 655 26.48 -15.83 -36.59
N TYR A 656 27.29 -15.81 -35.53
CA TYR A 656 26.99 -16.46 -34.24
C TYR A 656 25.64 -16.01 -33.69
N PHE A 657 25.33 -14.72 -33.75
CA PHE A 657 24.05 -14.18 -33.24
C PHE A 657 22.83 -14.48 -34.13
N LYS A 658 23.01 -15.11 -35.28
CA LYS A 658 21.90 -15.59 -36.13
C LYS A 658 21.60 -17.08 -35.90
N GLU A 659 22.56 -17.81 -35.35
CA GLU A 659 22.51 -19.24 -35.15
C GLU A 659 22.33 -19.63 -33.65
N HIS A 660 22.33 -18.64 -32.76
CA HIS A 660 22.20 -18.88 -31.35
C HIS A 660 21.21 -17.89 -30.71
N ASP A 661 20.34 -18.43 -29.86
CA ASP A 661 19.48 -17.66 -28.95
C ASP A 661 20.22 -17.37 -27.67
N LEU A 662 19.97 -16.19 -27.09
CA LEU A 662 20.44 -15.82 -25.77
C LEU A 662 19.24 -15.84 -24.80
N HIS A 663 19.42 -16.49 -23.65
CA HIS A 663 18.43 -16.45 -22.58
C HIS A 663 19.02 -15.70 -21.39
N LEU A 664 18.47 -14.53 -21.09
CA LEU A 664 18.81 -13.75 -19.91
C LEU A 664 17.81 -14.02 -18.80
N HIS A 665 18.31 -14.46 -17.67
CA HIS A 665 17.51 -14.74 -16.48
C HIS A 665 17.99 -13.91 -15.30
N ILE A 666 17.05 -13.35 -14.53
CA ILE A 666 17.32 -12.75 -13.23
C ILE A 666 16.54 -13.54 -12.19
N PRO A 667 17.21 -14.36 -11.35
CA PRO A 667 16.57 -15.14 -10.28
C PRO A 667 15.70 -14.28 -9.35
N GLU A 668 14.95 -14.95 -8.45
CA GLU A 668 13.96 -14.32 -7.56
C GLU A 668 12.74 -13.73 -8.30
N GLY A 669 12.09 -14.55 -9.11
CA GLY A 669 10.91 -14.14 -9.92
C GLY A 669 9.69 -13.64 -9.13
N ALA A 670 9.70 -13.71 -7.80
CA ALA A 670 8.62 -13.18 -6.96
C ALA A 670 8.69 -11.64 -6.76
N VAL A 671 9.83 -11.01 -7.09
CA VAL A 671 10.03 -9.56 -6.91
C VAL A 671 10.16 -8.89 -8.28
N PRO A 672 9.24 -7.97 -8.64
CA PRO A 672 9.37 -7.18 -9.86
C PRO A 672 10.66 -6.33 -9.83
N LYS A 673 11.37 -6.31 -10.95
CA LYS A 673 12.65 -5.59 -11.10
C LYS A 673 12.54 -4.65 -12.28
N ASP A 674 12.87 -3.37 -12.08
CA ASP A 674 12.87 -2.38 -13.16
C ASP A 674 13.99 -1.36 -12.98
N GLY A 675 14.41 -0.75 -14.08
CA GLY A 675 15.39 0.32 -14.12
C GLY A 675 16.57 0.06 -15.06
N PRO A 676 17.25 1.14 -15.54
CA PRO A 676 18.31 1.05 -16.55
C PRO A 676 19.69 0.70 -15.95
N SER A 677 19.84 0.76 -14.62
CA SER A 677 21.15 0.68 -13.93
C SER A 677 21.82 -0.69 -13.95
N ALA A 678 21.14 -1.73 -14.46
CA ALA A 678 21.71 -3.06 -14.68
C ALA A 678 22.32 -3.23 -16.10
N GLY A 679 22.33 -2.19 -16.92
CA GLY A 679 22.73 -2.27 -18.32
C GLY A 679 24.15 -2.80 -18.53
N ILE A 680 25.13 -2.29 -17.77
CA ILE A 680 26.52 -2.79 -17.88
C ILE A 680 26.63 -4.24 -17.39
N THR A 681 25.85 -4.63 -16.39
CA THR A 681 25.82 -5.99 -15.84
C THR A 681 25.29 -6.98 -16.87
N MET A 682 24.18 -6.63 -17.52
CA MET A 682 23.58 -7.46 -18.59
C MET A 682 24.50 -7.58 -19.79
N ALA A 683 25.14 -6.46 -20.19
CA ALA A 683 26.11 -6.48 -21.29
C ALA A 683 27.32 -7.34 -20.99
N THR A 684 27.85 -7.28 -19.75
CA THR A 684 28.99 -8.10 -19.30
C THR A 684 28.61 -9.58 -19.27
N ALA A 685 27.40 -9.93 -18.76
CA ALA A 685 26.92 -11.30 -18.72
C ALA A 685 26.75 -11.87 -20.16
N MET A 686 26.14 -11.10 -21.06
CA MET A 686 25.99 -11.50 -22.46
C MET A 686 27.33 -11.67 -23.14
N LEU A 687 28.28 -10.73 -22.96
CA LEU A 687 29.61 -10.81 -23.54
C LEU A 687 30.40 -12.00 -23.00
N SER A 688 30.31 -12.27 -21.71
CA SER A 688 30.88 -13.46 -21.08
C SER A 688 30.34 -14.74 -21.70
N ALA A 689 29.01 -14.84 -21.79
CA ALA A 689 28.35 -16.03 -22.33
C ALA A 689 28.73 -16.32 -23.79
N VAL A 690 28.80 -15.29 -24.66
CA VAL A 690 29.15 -15.48 -26.08
C VAL A 690 30.63 -15.71 -26.31
N THR A 691 31.51 -15.22 -25.44
CA THR A 691 32.98 -15.36 -25.55
C THR A 691 33.52 -16.57 -24.77
N GLY A 692 32.73 -17.16 -23.89
CA GLY A 692 33.18 -18.22 -22.99
C GLY A 692 34.16 -17.77 -21.90
N LYS A 693 34.35 -16.46 -21.71
CA LYS A 693 35.26 -15.89 -20.71
C LYS A 693 34.57 -15.79 -19.36
N LYS A 694 35.28 -16.22 -18.31
CA LYS A 694 34.78 -16.13 -16.93
C LYS A 694 34.76 -14.72 -16.41
N VAL A 695 33.76 -14.41 -15.58
CA VAL A 695 33.66 -13.15 -14.84
C VAL A 695 34.06 -13.39 -13.39
N CYS A 696 34.82 -12.45 -12.82
CA CYS A 696 35.29 -12.53 -11.46
C CYS A 696 34.12 -12.51 -10.45
N ALA A 697 34.00 -13.54 -9.63
CA ALA A 697 32.92 -13.73 -8.65
C ALA A 697 32.84 -12.63 -7.57
N SER A 698 33.97 -12.01 -7.26
CA SER A 698 34.06 -10.97 -6.22
C SER A 698 33.83 -9.55 -6.73
N VAL A 699 33.42 -9.38 -8.00
CA VAL A 699 33.13 -8.09 -8.63
C VAL A 699 31.63 -7.89 -8.74
N ALA A 700 31.14 -6.76 -8.24
CA ALA A 700 29.80 -6.29 -8.50
C ALA A 700 29.82 -5.02 -9.33
N MET A 701 28.76 -4.72 -10.05
CA MET A 701 28.73 -3.55 -10.91
C MET A 701 27.34 -2.91 -11.01
N THR A 702 27.30 -1.63 -11.30
CA THR A 702 26.10 -0.87 -11.61
C THR A 702 26.40 0.23 -12.60
N GLY A 703 25.51 0.43 -13.55
CA GLY A 703 25.65 1.48 -14.57
C GLY A 703 24.62 1.30 -15.69
N GLU A 704 24.14 2.39 -16.21
CA GLU A 704 23.36 2.42 -17.44
C GLU A 704 24.31 2.37 -18.64
N ILE A 705 23.92 1.63 -19.69
CA ILE A 705 24.71 1.49 -20.91
C ILE A 705 24.05 2.21 -22.09
N THR A 706 24.85 2.82 -22.94
CA THR A 706 24.40 3.34 -24.24
C THR A 706 24.74 2.37 -25.39
N LEU A 707 24.10 2.52 -26.53
CA LEU A 707 24.38 1.75 -27.75
C LEU A 707 25.85 1.80 -28.19
N ARG A 708 26.62 2.78 -27.74
CA ARG A 708 28.06 2.96 -28.03
C ARG A 708 28.97 2.49 -26.89
N GLY A 709 28.43 1.82 -25.88
CA GLY A 709 29.19 1.31 -24.75
C GLY A 709 29.65 2.37 -23.74
N ARG A 710 29.08 3.58 -23.75
CA ARG A 710 29.33 4.56 -22.68
C ARG A 710 28.56 4.18 -21.44
N VAL A 711 29.17 4.39 -20.28
CA VAL A 711 28.55 4.15 -18.97
C VAL A 711 27.99 5.46 -18.44
N LEU A 712 26.68 5.49 -18.17
CA LEU A 712 25.96 6.64 -17.64
C LEU A 712 25.77 6.55 -16.13
N PRO A 713 25.60 7.70 -15.44
CA PRO A 713 25.43 7.75 -13.99
C PRO A 713 24.10 7.14 -13.57
N ILE A 714 24.06 6.68 -12.30
CA ILE A 714 22.92 6.00 -11.69
C ILE A 714 22.56 6.64 -10.34
N GLY A 715 21.33 6.40 -9.88
CA GLY A 715 20.87 6.76 -8.54
C GLY A 715 21.04 5.65 -7.50
N GLY A 716 20.85 6.00 -6.22
CA GLY A 716 20.84 5.04 -5.11
C GLY A 716 22.21 4.40 -4.84
N LEU A 717 23.30 5.14 -5.08
CA LEU A 717 24.67 4.61 -5.00
C LEU A 717 25.03 4.17 -3.59
N LYS A 718 24.58 4.88 -2.54
CA LYS A 718 24.85 4.55 -1.14
C LYS A 718 24.28 3.18 -0.80
N GLU A 719 23.02 2.93 -1.13
CA GLU A 719 22.31 1.68 -0.88
C GLU A 719 22.94 0.52 -1.66
N LYS A 720 23.30 0.75 -2.92
CA LYS A 720 23.97 -0.23 -3.78
C LYS A 720 25.35 -0.61 -3.25
N THR A 721 26.12 0.37 -2.79
CA THR A 721 27.45 0.15 -2.21
C THR A 721 27.34 -0.62 -0.89
N LEU A 722 26.33 -0.30 -0.08
CA LEU A 722 26.03 -1.04 1.15
C LEU A 722 25.69 -2.50 0.86
N ALA A 723 24.86 -2.76 -0.15
CA ALA A 723 24.53 -4.13 -0.58
C ALA A 723 25.76 -4.92 -1.05
N ALA A 724 26.62 -4.28 -1.83
CA ALA A 724 27.88 -4.89 -2.25
C ALA A 724 28.78 -5.29 -1.06
N ARG A 725 28.85 -4.42 -0.04
CA ARG A 725 29.58 -4.73 1.20
C ARG A 725 28.97 -5.91 1.95
N MET A 726 27.63 -5.93 2.11
CA MET A 726 26.92 -7.00 2.79
C MET A 726 27.08 -8.35 2.07
N ALA A 727 27.19 -8.34 0.74
CA ALA A 727 27.48 -9.50 -0.09
C ALA A 727 28.98 -9.85 -0.15
N HIS A 728 29.84 -9.20 0.67
CA HIS A 728 31.28 -9.41 0.74
C HIS A 728 32.02 -9.23 -0.60
N MET A 729 31.52 -8.32 -1.47
CA MET A 729 32.21 -7.99 -2.71
C MET A 729 33.56 -7.30 -2.43
N LYS A 730 34.59 -7.70 -3.17
CA LYS A 730 35.94 -7.09 -3.05
C LYS A 730 36.06 -5.85 -3.93
N LYS A 731 35.37 -5.82 -5.07
CA LYS A 731 35.44 -4.73 -6.05
C LYS A 731 34.04 -4.34 -6.53
N VAL A 732 33.83 -3.03 -6.67
CA VAL A 732 32.59 -2.49 -7.23
C VAL A 732 32.90 -1.56 -8.39
N LEU A 733 32.31 -1.83 -9.56
CA LEU A 733 32.43 -0.96 -10.73
C LEU A 733 31.29 0.07 -10.73
N VAL A 734 31.66 1.34 -10.76
CA VAL A 734 30.76 2.48 -10.61
C VAL A 734 30.98 3.44 -11.78
N PRO A 735 29.93 4.09 -12.34
CA PRO A 735 30.12 5.08 -13.38
C PRO A 735 31.02 6.24 -12.93
N ASP A 736 31.94 6.68 -13.79
CA ASP A 736 32.88 7.76 -13.46
C ASP A 736 32.18 9.08 -13.08
N LYS A 737 30.99 9.35 -13.63
CA LYS A 737 30.19 10.52 -13.27
C LYS A 737 29.59 10.47 -11.87
N ASN A 738 29.55 9.31 -11.21
CA ASN A 738 29.13 9.17 -9.83
C ASN A 738 30.29 9.32 -8.81
N ARG A 739 31.48 9.83 -9.23
CA ARG A 739 32.58 10.13 -8.29
C ARG A 739 32.18 11.08 -7.16
N PRO A 740 31.42 12.17 -7.40
CA PRO A 740 30.96 13.04 -6.31
C PRO A 740 30.09 12.28 -5.31
N ASP A 741 29.12 11.49 -5.80
CA ASP A 741 28.24 10.71 -4.93
C ASP A 741 29.02 9.70 -4.09
N MET A 742 30.03 9.04 -4.70
CA MET A 742 30.87 8.07 -4.00
C MET A 742 31.74 8.73 -2.93
N ALA A 743 32.21 9.96 -3.16
CA ALA A 743 32.99 10.72 -2.18
C ALA A 743 32.16 11.11 -0.93
N GLU A 744 30.85 11.19 -1.07
CA GLU A 744 29.92 11.48 0.03
C GLU A 744 29.57 10.24 0.87
N ILE A 745 29.86 9.03 0.36
CA ILE A 745 29.61 7.78 1.08
C ILE A 745 30.62 7.63 2.22
N SER A 746 30.13 7.29 3.40
CA SER A 746 30.97 7.07 4.58
C SER A 746 32.10 6.06 4.29
N LYS A 747 33.32 6.38 4.74
CA LYS A 747 34.47 5.48 4.65
C LYS A 747 34.23 4.13 5.32
N GLU A 748 33.32 4.07 6.25
CA GLU A 748 32.90 2.84 6.89
C GLU A 748 32.26 1.87 5.90
N ILE A 749 31.41 2.37 4.97
CA ILE A 749 30.73 1.55 3.95
C ILE A 749 31.74 1.03 2.92
N THR A 750 32.72 1.84 2.54
CA THR A 750 33.70 1.51 1.49
C THR A 750 34.91 0.74 2.01
N LYS A 751 35.09 0.63 3.34
CA LYS A 751 36.25 -0.04 3.96
C LYS A 751 36.31 -1.52 3.55
N GLY A 752 37.45 -1.91 2.96
CA GLY A 752 37.70 -3.29 2.52
C GLY A 752 37.15 -3.64 1.13
N MET A 753 36.58 -2.67 0.41
CA MET A 753 36.04 -2.82 -0.94
C MET A 753 36.69 -1.76 -1.85
N GLU A 754 37.19 -2.20 -2.99
CA GLU A 754 37.76 -1.33 -4.01
C GLU A 754 36.64 -0.76 -4.91
N SER A 755 36.62 0.56 -5.06
CA SER A 755 35.66 1.22 -5.96
C SER A 755 36.39 1.65 -7.23
N VAL A 756 36.05 1.05 -8.36
CA VAL A 756 36.64 1.34 -9.66
C VAL A 756 35.66 2.14 -10.51
N PHE A 757 36.12 3.28 -11.00
CA PHE A 757 35.32 4.18 -11.81
C PHE A 757 35.47 3.88 -13.30
N VAL A 758 34.37 3.58 -13.99
CA VAL A 758 34.33 3.15 -15.39
C VAL A 758 33.60 4.18 -16.25
N LYS A 759 34.13 4.46 -17.45
CA LYS A 759 33.56 5.38 -18.43
C LYS A 759 32.92 4.65 -19.61
N THR A 760 33.49 3.49 -19.91
CA THR A 760 33.13 2.67 -21.08
C THR A 760 33.00 1.20 -20.69
N MET A 761 32.33 0.44 -21.53
CA MET A 761 32.29 -1.03 -21.38
C MET A 761 33.65 -1.70 -21.52
N ASP A 762 34.59 -1.10 -22.25
CA ASP A 762 35.98 -1.62 -22.34
C ASP A 762 36.69 -1.56 -20.95
N ASP A 763 36.39 -0.50 -20.15
CA ASP A 763 36.84 -0.42 -18.76
C ASP A 763 36.20 -1.51 -17.91
N VAL A 764 34.88 -1.71 -18.07
CA VAL A 764 34.12 -2.74 -17.32
C VAL A 764 34.67 -4.14 -17.62
N VAL A 765 34.86 -4.46 -18.90
CA VAL A 765 35.40 -5.78 -19.34
C VAL A 765 36.78 -6.03 -18.78
N ARG A 766 37.68 -5.04 -18.83
CA ARG A 766 39.05 -5.17 -18.29
C ARG A 766 39.05 -5.48 -16.79
N GLU A 767 38.12 -4.92 -16.03
CA GLU A 767 38.08 -5.06 -14.57
C GLU A 767 37.24 -6.27 -14.10
N ALA A 768 36.30 -6.75 -14.96
CA ALA A 768 35.37 -7.81 -14.60
C ALA A 768 35.78 -9.20 -15.07
N PHE A 769 36.48 -9.32 -16.22
CA PHE A 769 36.89 -10.63 -16.73
C PHE A 769 38.19 -11.10 -16.07
N VAL A 770 38.28 -12.43 -15.94
CA VAL A 770 39.47 -13.12 -15.41
C VAL A 770 40.47 -13.40 -16.53
#